data_3eff9e47e48a99389f24a4d35905dea5
#
_entry.id   3eff9e47e48a99389f24a4d35905dea5
#
_cell.length_a   1.000
_cell.length_b   1.000
_cell.length_c   1.000
_cell.angle_alpha   90.00
_cell.angle_beta   90.00
_cell.angle_gamma   90.00
#
_symmetry.space_group_name_H-M   'P 1'
#
loop_
_entity.id
_entity.type
_entity.pdbx_description
1 polymer ?
#
loop_
_entity_poly.entity_id
_entity_poly.type
_entity_poly.pdbx_seq_one_letter_code
_entity_poly.pdbx_strand_id
1 'polypeptide(L)'
;MTLKELNIGESAVIETVGGQGALRQHFLDMGLIPGEKVTLVKFAPMGDPMELQIHGYALTLRLDDAAQINVSPAKTVRVVPAARPEQKVVEHPGLGEGGRYHTKKGENPLPDGTTLTFALAGNQNCGKTTLFNQLTGSNQHVGNFPGVTVDRKSGAIKGHPETEVTDLPGIYSMSPYSSEEIVTRQFLINEKPTGIINIVDATNIERNLYLTMQLMELDTPMVLALNMMDEVRGNGGTIRINQMEAMLGIPVVPISAAKNEGVDELVDHAIHVAKYQERPGRLDFCGEDDHGGAVHRCIHGIIHLIEDHAKTAGIPVRFAATKLVEGDHRIEEALQLDQNEKEMIEHIILQMEQERGLDRAAAIADMRFHFIHQLVAQTVVKPHQSKEQLRSNRIDRILTGKYTAIPAFVGMMALVFYLTFGVIGSGLQDLLAAGIDRLTTLTDNALTAWEVNPPVHSLVIDGIFTGVGSVLSFLPIIVTLFFFLSLLEDTGYMARVAFVMDKLLRRIGLSGRSIVPMLIGFGCTVPGVMASRTLPSERDRKMTILLTPFMSCSAKLPIYSLFAAAFFPRQAALVMVGLYFLGILVGVGMAILLKGTVFKGEAVPFVMELPNYRLPGLKNVAQLLWEKARDFLERAFTVIFIATIVIWFLQNFDLRLRLTSDPQTSILALLAGGIAPLFAPLGFGDWRVSTALITGFMAKESVVSTLTILFGSSAAFAAALTPAQAAPLLVFCLLYTPCIAAVASVKRELGGKWAAIMVLNQCVTAWLCALVMRLILLAI
;
A
#
# COMPACT_ATOMS: atom_id res chain seq x y z
N MET A 1 33.66 13.77 0.12
CA MET A 1 33.30 12.38 -0.28
C MET A 1 31.79 12.29 -0.44
N THR A 2 31.31 11.29 -1.18
CA THR A 2 29.87 11.07 -1.30
C THR A 2 29.36 10.12 -0.21
N LEU A 3 28.06 10.21 0.11
CA LEU A 3 27.42 9.34 1.10
C LEU A 3 27.56 7.85 0.75
N LYS A 4 27.65 7.53 -0.55
CA LYS A 4 27.90 6.18 -1.08
C LYS A 4 29.24 5.58 -0.64
N GLU A 5 30.24 6.39 -0.36
CA GLU A 5 31.61 5.99 -0.05
C GLU A 5 31.82 5.69 1.44
N LEU A 6 30.81 5.88 2.29
CA LEU A 6 30.89 5.57 3.71
C LEU A 6 31.04 4.06 3.96
N ASN A 7 31.78 3.71 4.99
CA ASN A 7 31.87 2.35 5.49
C ASN A 7 30.80 2.05 6.55
N ILE A 8 30.46 0.78 6.72
CA ILE A 8 29.47 0.35 7.72
C ILE A 8 29.92 0.78 9.12
N GLY A 9 29.06 1.48 9.84
CA GLY A 9 29.32 2.04 11.17
C GLY A 9 29.97 3.42 11.15
N GLU A 10 30.35 3.93 9.98
CA GLU A 10 30.94 5.26 9.84
C GLU A 10 29.86 6.35 9.88
N SER A 11 30.20 7.46 10.53
CA SER A 11 29.35 8.65 10.62
C SER A 11 29.97 9.81 9.87
N ALA A 12 29.13 10.56 9.16
CA ALA A 12 29.52 11.76 8.43
C ALA A 12 28.50 12.87 8.63
N VAL A 13 28.87 14.09 8.27
CA VAL A 13 27.99 15.26 8.24
C VAL A 13 27.68 15.57 6.80
N ILE A 14 26.40 15.79 6.49
CA ILE A 14 25.95 16.16 5.15
C ILE A 14 26.42 17.59 4.84
N GLU A 15 27.08 17.79 3.71
CA GLU A 15 27.49 19.11 3.22
C GLU A 15 26.49 19.65 2.20
N THR A 16 26.14 18.83 1.21
CA THR A 16 25.20 19.21 0.16
C THR A 16 24.34 18.02 -0.26
N VAL A 17 23.09 18.31 -0.58
CA VAL A 17 22.13 17.33 -1.13
C VAL A 17 21.89 17.69 -2.60
N GLY A 18 22.44 16.86 -3.48
CA GLY A 18 22.28 17.00 -4.93
C GLY A 18 20.96 16.48 -5.44
N GLY A 19 20.83 16.43 -6.77
CA GLY A 19 19.58 16.07 -7.44
C GLY A 19 18.73 17.29 -7.80
N GLN A 20 17.57 17.06 -8.43
CA GLN A 20 16.65 18.11 -8.85
C GLN A 20 15.20 17.70 -8.64
N GLY A 21 14.31 18.69 -8.55
CA GLY A 21 12.87 18.50 -8.50
C GLY A 21 12.35 17.76 -7.25
N ALA A 22 11.24 17.07 -7.42
CA ALA A 22 10.50 16.45 -6.31
C ALA A 22 11.29 15.39 -5.51
N LEU A 23 12.24 14.68 -6.13
CA LEU A 23 13.07 13.70 -5.43
C LEU A 23 14.02 14.38 -4.44
N ARG A 24 14.68 15.45 -4.84
CA ARG A 24 15.55 16.21 -3.95
C ARG A 24 14.77 16.81 -2.78
N GLN A 25 13.61 17.39 -3.07
CA GLN A 25 12.72 17.89 -2.03
C GLN A 25 12.35 16.77 -1.04
N HIS A 26 12.06 15.58 -1.55
CA HIS A 26 11.75 14.43 -0.70
C HIS A 26 12.92 14.03 0.21
N PHE A 27 14.17 14.10 -0.24
CA PHE A 27 15.34 13.87 0.61
C PHE A 27 15.42 14.89 1.75
N LEU A 28 15.21 16.16 1.44
CA LEU A 28 15.21 17.24 2.44
C LEU A 28 14.06 17.06 3.44
N ASP A 29 12.87 16.74 2.96
CA ASP A 29 11.69 16.45 3.79
C ASP A 29 11.89 15.21 4.67
N MET A 30 12.74 14.26 4.24
CA MET A 30 13.15 13.11 5.05
C MET A 30 14.31 13.43 6.01
N GLY A 31 14.72 14.70 6.13
CA GLY A 31 15.75 15.16 7.06
C GLY A 31 17.20 14.97 6.58
N LEU A 32 17.41 14.63 5.32
CA LEU A 32 18.75 14.68 4.73
C LEU A 32 19.08 16.13 4.40
N ILE A 33 19.49 16.92 5.40
CA ILE A 33 19.77 18.35 5.26
C ILE A 33 21.24 18.66 5.53
N PRO A 34 21.80 19.72 4.93
CA PRO A 34 23.16 20.13 5.24
C PRO A 34 23.38 20.41 6.73
N GLY A 35 24.48 19.95 7.27
CA GLY A 35 24.82 20.09 8.70
C GLY A 35 24.41 18.88 9.57
N GLU A 36 23.50 18.03 9.10
CA GLU A 36 23.04 16.87 9.87
C GLU A 36 24.00 15.67 9.82
N LYS A 37 24.03 14.96 10.96
CA LYS A 37 24.85 13.75 11.12
C LYS A 37 24.12 12.52 10.62
N VAL A 38 24.70 11.82 9.69
CA VAL A 38 24.23 10.54 9.16
C VAL A 38 25.21 9.42 9.48
N THR A 39 24.71 8.22 9.78
CA THR A 39 25.55 7.02 10.05
C THR A 39 25.09 5.89 9.15
N LEU A 40 26.04 5.24 8.44
CA LEU A 40 25.76 4.06 7.65
C LEU A 40 25.65 2.83 8.55
N VAL A 41 24.46 2.22 8.60
CA VAL A 41 24.18 1.04 9.43
C VAL A 41 24.56 -0.25 8.72
N LYS A 42 24.05 -0.44 7.49
CA LYS A 42 24.33 -1.63 6.66
C LYS A 42 23.90 -1.41 5.21
N PHE A 43 24.30 -2.33 4.35
CA PHE A 43 23.75 -2.46 3.01
C PHE A 43 22.72 -3.60 2.95
N ALA A 44 21.77 -3.52 2.02
CA ALA A 44 20.91 -4.66 1.67
C ALA A 44 21.78 -5.86 1.25
N PRO A 45 21.30 -7.11 1.35
CA PRO A 45 22.08 -8.33 1.06
C PRO A 45 22.79 -8.33 -0.30
N MET A 46 22.17 -7.66 -1.30
CA MET A 46 22.75 -7.52 -2.64
C MET A 46 23.65 -6.28 -2.79
N GLY A 47 23.95 -5.56 -1.70
CA GLY A 47 24.81 -4.38 -1.65
C GLY A 47 24.10 -3.07 -2.00
N ASP A 48 22.80 -3.06 -2.27
CA ASP A 48 21.97 -1.89 -2.60
C ASP A 48 20.49 -2.23 -2.38
N PRO A 49 19.69 -1.38 -1.68
CA PRO A 49 20.01 -0.06 -1.11
C PRO A 49 20.85 -0.10 0.18
N MET A 50 21.24 1.08 0.66
CA MET A 50 21.90 1.28 1.95
C MET A 50 20.90 1.70 3.02
N GLU A 51 21.15 1.33 4.29
CA GLU A 51 20.37 1.76 5.46
C GLU A 51 21.18 2.75 6.28
N LEU A 52 20.60 3.90 6.50
CA LEU A 52 21.20 5.03 7.21
C LEU A 52 20.44 5.28 8.51
N GLN A 53 21.16 5.72 9.54
CA GLN A 53 20.59 6.25 10.78
C GLN A 53 20.66 7.77 10.74
N ILE A 54 19.52 8.44 10.83
CA ILE A 54 19.40 9.91 10.88
C ILE A 54 18.26 10.28 11.83
N HIS A 55 18.35 11.35 12.61
CA HIS A 55 17.33 11.83 13.55
C HIS A 55 16.71 10.73 14.44
N GLY A 56 17.45 9.65 14.71
CA GLY A 56 16.99 8.54 15.56
C GLY A 56 16.15 7.47 14.83
N TYR A 57 15.93 7.56 13.51
CA TYR A 57 15.24 6.54 12.73
C TYR A 57 16.09 5.96 11.60
N ALA A 58 15.68 4.80 11.07
CA ALA A 58 16.35 4.11 9.99
C ALA A 58 15.74 4.50 8.63
N LEU A 59 16.55 5.07 7.74
CA LEU A 59 16.20 5.46 6.39
C LEU A 59 16.93 4.60 5.38
N THR A 60 16.23 4.16 4.33
CA THR A 60 16.89 3.43 3.23
C THR A 60 17.05 4.32 2.01
N LEU A 61 18.21 4.25 1.36
CA LEU A 61 18.56 5.05 0.20
C LEU A 61 19.29 4.19 -0.83
N ARG A 62 19.00 4.37 -2.12
CA ARG A 62 19.78 3.72 -3.18
C ARG A 62 21.16 4.30 -3.30
N LEU A 63 22.13 3.49 -3.76
CA LEU A 63 23.51 3.94 -3.94
C LEU A 63 23.64 5.03 -5.01
N ASP A 64 22.78 5.03 -6.02
CA ASP A 64 22.78 6.04 -7.06
C ASP A 64 22.29 7.40 -6.52
N ASP A 65 21.30 7.38 -5.61
CA ASP A 65 20.81 8.56 -4.90
C ASP A 65 21.85 9.05 -3.87
N ALA A 66 22.48 8.12 -3.12
CA ALA A 66 23.53 8.42 -2.16
C ALA A 66 24.80 9.02 -2.80
N ALA A 67 25.06 8.70 -4.07
CA ALA A 67 26.16 9.30 -4.83
C ALA A 67 25.97 10.81 -5.12
N GLN A 68 24.74 11.32 -4.99
CA GLN A 68 24.43 12.74 -5.18
C GLN A 68 24.53 13.57 -3.89
N ILE A 69 24.74 12.92 -2.73
CA ILE A 69 24.84 13.58 -1.42
C ILE A 69 26.29 13.64 -1.01
N ASN A 70 26.84 14.86 -0.87
CA ASN A 70 28.20 15.07 -0.39
C ASN A 70 28.23 15.13 1.13
N VAL A 71 29.23 14.47 1.70
CA VAL A 71 29.43 14.40 3.14
C VAL A 71 30.88 14.62 3.52
N SER A 72 31.11 15.14 4.73
CA SER A 72 32.43 15.25 5.35
C SER A 72 32.54 14.34 6.57
N PRO A 73 33.72 13.83 6.91
CA PRO A 73 33.94 13.02 8.11
C PRO A 73 33.44 13.76 9.36
N ALA A 74 32.60 13.12 10.17
CA ALA A 74 32.16 13.71 11.43
C ALA A 74 33.36 13.87 12.36
N LYS A 75 33.82 15.12 12.61
CA LYS A 75 34.75 15.41 13.67
C LYS A 75 34.07 14.97 14.97
N THR A 76 34.78 14.16 15.77
CA THR A 76 34.32 13.69 17.08
C THR A 76 34.23 14.89 18.02
N VAL A 77 33.17 15.66 17.95
CA VAL A 77 32.86 16.64 18.97
C VAL A 77 32.28 15.85 20.15
N ARG A 78 33.05 15.75 21.23
CA ARG A 78 32.51 15.32 22.54
C ARG A 78 31.42 16.32 22.92
N VAL A 79 30.17 15.98 22.65
CA VAL A 79 29.05 16.68 23.24
C VAL A 79 29.08 16.37 24.72
N VAL A 80 29.56 17.32 25.50
CA VAL A 80 29.36 17.31 26.95
C VAL A 80 27.87 17.53 27.16
N PRO A 81 27.13 16.59 27.77
CA PRO A 81 25.74 16.81 28.03
C PRO A 81 25.62 18.02 28.96
N ALA A 82 24.99 19.09 28.51
CA ALA A 82 24.64 20.18 29.41
C ALA A 82 23.79 19.60 30.53
N ALA A 83 24.19 19.84 31.79
CA ALA A 83 23.44 19.41 32.94
C ALA A 83 22.01 20.00 32.84
N ARG A 84 21.02 19.14 32.60
CA ARG A 84 19.63 19.56 32.48
C ARG A 84 19.13 19.91 33.89
N PRO A 85 18.55 21.09 34.12
CA PRO A 85 17.93 21.38 35.38
C PRO A 85 16.79 20.39 35.62
N GLU A 86 16.72 19.79 36.79
CA GLU A 86 15.60 18.94 37.21
C GLU A 86 14.34 19.83 37.33
N GLN A 87 13.58 19.91 36.22
CA GLN A 87 12.29 20.55 36.23
C GLN A 87 11.21 19.51 36.58
N LYS A 88 10.36 19.85 37.57
CA LYS A 88 9.17 19.05 37.89
C LYS A 88 8.32 18.85 36.63
N VAL A 89 8.02 17.60 36.32
CA VAL A 89 7.04 17.25 35.30
C VAL A 89 5.68 17.76 35.77
N VAL A 90 5.07 18.65 35.00
CA VAL A 90 3.71 19.14 35.27
C VAL A 90 2.76 18.25 34.46
N GLU A 91 1.72 17.72 35.11
CA GLU A 91 0.70 16.94 34.40
C GLU A 91 -0.07 17.81 33.41
N HIS A 92 -0.65 17.19 32.39
CA HIS A 92 -1.49 17.85 31.40
C HIS A 92 -2.73 18.44 32.10
N PRO A 93 -3.09 19.73 31.90
CA PRO A 93 -4.16 20.38 32.65
C PRO A 93 -5.56 19.88 32.33
N GLY A 94 -5.76 19.13 31.23
CA GLY A 94 -7.09 18.72 30.76
C GLY A 94 -7.90 19.83 30.10
N LEU A 95 -9.05 19.47 29.57
CA LEU A 95 -9.98 20.39 28.94
C LEU A 95 -10.71 21.24 30.01
N GLY A 96 -10.66 22.56 29.93
CA GLY A 96 -11.46 23.48 30.74
C GLY A 96 -10.77 24.11 31.93
N GLU A 97 -9.51 23.83 32.20
CA GLU A 97 -8.73 24.56 33.22
C GLU A 97 -8.20 25.90 32.70
N GLY A 98 -9.05 26.87 32.34
CA GLY A 98 -8.67 28.24 32.02
C GLY A 98 -7.41 28.36 31.18
N GLY A 99 -7.20 27.39 30.33
CA GLY A 99 -5.92 26.99 29.77
C GLY A 99 -5.36 28.05 28.85
N ARG A 100 -4.07 28.13 28.84
CA ARG A 100 -3.29 29.01 27.95
C ARG A 100 -3.56 28.75 26.48
N TYR A 101 -4.24 27.63 26.14
CA TYR A 101 -4.45 27.12 24.79
C TYR A 101 -5.88 27.27 24.30
N HIS A 102 -6.85 27.48 25.18
CA HIS A 102 -8.26 27.75 24.88
C HIS A 102 -8.56 29.19 25.25
N THR A 103 -8.00 30.16 24.56
CA THR A 103 -8.18 31.56 24.87
C THR A 103 -9.45 32.12 24.26
N LYS A 104 -10.38 32.60 25.07
CA LYS A 104 -11.66 33.22 24.63
C LYS A 104 -11.51 34.41 23.69
N LYS A 105 -10.31 35.00 23.56
CA LYS A 105 -10.05 36.18 22.71
C LYS A 105 -10.05 35.93 21.19
N GLY A 106 -10.06 34.68 20.74
CA GLY A 106 -10.08 34.29 19.33
C GLY A 106 -11.26 33.40 18.97
N GLU A 107 -12.17 33.16 19.90
CA GLU A 107 -13.31 32.26 19.64
C GLU A 107 -14.26 32.86 18.59
N ASN A 108 -14.49 32.09 17.52
CA ASN A 108 -15.52 32.37 16.53
C ASN A 108 -16.37 31.10 16.36
N PRO A 109 -17.27 30.84 17.34
CA PRO A 109 -17.99 29.57 17.40
C PRO A 109 -18.86 29.36 16.16
N LEU A 110 -18.80 28.15 15.60
CA LEU A 110 -19.67 27.74 14.52
C LEU A 110 -21.14 27.68 15.01
N PRO A 111 -22.11 27.94 14.11
CA PRO A 111 -23.53 27.85 14.44
C PRO A 111 -23.89 26.46 15.00
N ASP A 112 -24.77 26.41 16.01
CA ASP A 112 -25.25 25.14 16.57
C ASP A 112 -25.92 24.29 15.48
N GLY A 113 -25.58 22.98 15.45
CA GLY A 113 -26.05 22.04 14.43
C GLY A 113 -25.17 21.94 13.19
N THR A 114 -24.06 22.68 13.14
CA THR A 114 -23.05 22.50 12.06
C THR A 114 -22.33 21.15 12.21
N THR A 115 -22.28 20.36 11.14
CA THR A 115 -21.50 19.12 11.13
C THR A 115 -20.01 19.47 11.19
N LEU A 116 -19.31 18.95 12.22
CA LEU A 116 -17.88 19.11 12.35
C LEU A 116 -17.14 18.07 11.52
N THR A 117 -16.32 18.52 10.58
CA THR A 117 -15.54 17.66 9.70
C THR A 117 -14.08 17.64 10.11
N PHE A 118 -13.53 16.45 10.35
CA PHE A 118 -12.14 16.27 10.77
C PHE A 118 -11.32 15.55 9.71
N ALA A 119 -10.13 16.06 9.48
CA ALA A 119 -9.09 15.35 8.72
C ALA A 119 -8.14 14.65 9.71
N LEU A 120 -8.02 13.32 9.62
CA LEU A 120 -7.03 12.57 10.38
C LEU A 120 -5.74 12.49 9.56
N ALA A 121 -4.73 13.25 9.93
CA ALA A 121 -3.45 13.38 9.21
C ALA A 121 -2.28 12.88 10.06
N GLY A 122 -1.26 12.32 9.43
CA GLY A 122 -0.05 11.85 10.11
C GLY A 122 0.83 11.00 9.21
N ASN A 123 2.03 10.70 9.69
CA ASN A 123 3.00 9.91 8.95
C ASN A 123 2.55 8.45 8.74
N GLN A 124 3.21 7.75 7.83
CA GLN A 124 3.04 6.30 7.72
C GLN A 124 3.47 5.65 9.06
N ASN A 125 2.77 4.60 9.46
CA ASN A 125 3.03 3.81 10.68
C ASN A 125 2.89 4.56 12.03
N CYS A 126 2.37 5.78 12.07
CA CYS A 126 2.10 6.51 13.33
C CYS A 126 0.88 5.99 14.12
N GLY A 127 0.14 5.00 13.58
CA GLY A 127 -1.05 4.41 14.21
C GLY A 127 -2.38 5.06 13.80
N LYS A 128 -2.41 5.79 12.68
CA LYS A 128 -3.56 6.52 12.16
C LYS A 128 -4.81 5.64 11.97
N THR A 129 -4.70 4.53 11.25
CA THR A 129 -5.81 3.60 11.02
C THR A 129 -6.31 2.98 12.33
N THR A 130 -5.41 2.72 13.30
CA THR A 130 -5.81 2.23 14.62
C THR A 130 -6.65 3.28 15.36
N LEU A 131 -6.22 4.54 15.35
CA LEU A 131 -6.98 5.63 15.95
C LEU A 131 -8.33 5.84 15.23
N PHE A 132 -8.35 5.84 13.90
CA PHE A 132 -9.58 5.95 13.12
C PHE A 132 -10.61 4.89 13.49
N ASN A 133 -10.18 3.63 13.63
CA ASN A 133 -11.02 2.52 14.05
C ASN A 133 -11.52 2.66 15.50
N GLN A 134 -10.74 3.25 16.39
CA GLN A 134 -11.19 3.56 17.75
C GLN A 134 -12.24 4.68 17.76
N LEU A 135 -12.03 5.72 16.97
CA LEU A 135 -12.95 6.87 16.88
C LEU A 135 -14.29 6.46 16.26
N THR A 136 -14.29 5.75 15.12
CA THR A 136 -15.50 5.51 14.33
C THR A 136 -16.17 4.15 14.59
N GLY A 137 -15.41 3.14 15.00
CA GLY A 137 -15.94 1.79 15.22
C GLY A 137 -16.43 1.12 13.92
N SER A 138 -17.69 0.66 13.92
CA SER A 138 -18.32 0.01 12.77
C SER A 138 -18.96 0.98 11.77
N ASN A 139 -19.07 2.26 12.11
CA ASN A 139 -19.74 3.28 11.30
C ASN A 139 -18.75 3.92 10.31
N GLN A 140 -18.28 3.15 9.34
CA GLN A 140 -17.32 3.61 8.35
C GLN A 140 -17.92 3.54 6.94
N HIS A 141 -17.68 4.59 6.14
CA HIS A 141 -17.93 4.63 4.72
C HIS A 141 -16.61 4.51 3.96
N VAL A 142 -16.54 3.57 3.03
CA VAL A 142 -15.36 3.34 2.19
C VAL A 142 -15.66 3.75 0.77
N GLY A 143 -14.86 4.64 0.21
CA GLY A 143 -14.93 5.11 -1.17
C GLY A 143 -13.52 5.37 -1.70
N ASN A 144 -13.42 6.08 -2.81
CA ASN A 144 -12.14 6.58 -3.32
C ASN A 144 -12.15 8.11 -3.28
N PHE A 145 -10.97 8.72 -3.12
CA PHE A 145 -10.83 10.14 -3.33
C PHE A 145 -11.11 10.50 -4.80
N PRO A 146 -11.74 11.66 -5.08
CA PRO A 146 -12.09 12.05 -6.44
C PRO A 146 -10.88 12.05 -7.40
N GLY A 147 -11.04 11.40 -8.56
CA GLY A 147 -10.03 11.38 -9.62
C GLY A 147 -8.81 10.47 -9.40
N VAL A 148 -8.74 9.76 -8.29
CA VAL A 148 -7.62 8.86 -7.95
C VAL A 148 -8.12 7.53 -7.39
N THR A 149 -7.25 6.53 -7.36
CA THR A 149 -7.55 5.19 -6.83
C THR A 149 -7.07 5.00 -5.38
N VAL A 150 -6.99 6.09 -4.63
CA VAL A 150 -6.67 6.08 -3.19
C VAL A 150 -7.96 5.93 -2.41
N ASP A 151 -8.01 4.98 -1.49
CA ASP A 151 -9.19 4.72 -0.67
C ASP A 151 -9.46 5.90 0.29
N ARG A 152 -10.73 6.36 0.31
CA ARG A 152 -11.24 7.32 1.29
C ARG A 152 -12.08 6.56 2.31
N LYS A 153 -11.72 6.67 3.58
CA LYS A 153 -12.53 6.16 4.69
C LYS A 153 -13.04 7.34 5.50
N SER A 154 -14.33 7.40 5.73
CA SER A 154 -14.93 8.41 6.61
C SER A 154 -15.95 7.78 7.54
N GLY A 155 -16.24 8.44 8.65
CA GLY A 155 -17.25 7.99 9.60
C GLY A 155 -17.46 8.97 10.76
N ALA A 156 -18.60 8.89 11.42
CA ALA A 156 -18.89 9.68 12.61
C ALA A 156 -18.09 9.17 13.81
N ILE A 157 -17.68 10.10 14.69
CA ILE A 157 -17.06 9.73 15.97
C ILE A 157 -18.14 9.11 16.86
N LYS A 158 -17.80 8.06 17.57
CA LYS A 158 -18.69 7.39 18.53
C LYS A 158 -19.19 8.38 19.60
N GLY A 159 -20.50 8.41 19.80
CA GLY A 159 -21.13 9.33 20.73
C GLY A 159 -21.37 10.74 20.18
N HIS A 160 -20.83 11.06 19.00
CA HIS A 160 -20.91 12.39 18.38
C HIS A 160 -21.38 12.28 16.92
N PRO A 161 -22.69 12.04 16.67
CA PRO A 161 -23.22 11.85 15.33
C PRO A 161 -23.15 13.11 14.45
N GLU A 162 -22.93 14.29 15.06
CA GLU A 162 -22.70 15.57 14.38
C GLU A 162 -21.31 15.73 13.79
N THR A 163 -20.45 14.69 13.90
CA THR A 163 -19.08 14.73 13.42
C THR A 163 -18.84 13.80 12.25
N GLU A 164 -17.91 14.15 11.38
CA GLU A 164 -17.38 13.27 10.34
C GLU A 164 -15.85 13.31 10.34
N VAL A 165 -15.21 12.16 10.54
CA VAL A 165 -13.74 12.02 10.45
C VAL A 165 -13.39 11.34 9.14
N THR A 166 -12.47 11.92 8.36
CA THR A 166 -11.90 11.31 7.16
C THR A 166 -10.46 10.88 7.42
N ASP A 167 -10.16 9.58 7.22
CA ASP A 167 -8.80 9.04 7.29
C ASP A 167 -8.05 9.41 6.01
N LEU A 168 -7.01 10.25 6.15
CA LEU A 168 -6.16 10.64 5.03
C LEU A 168 -5.02 9.65 4.86
N PRO A 169 -4.47 9.49 3.64
CA PRO A 169 -3.26 8.70 3.41
C PRO A 169 -2.11 9.14 4.33
N GLY A 170 -1.27 8.17 4.74
CA GLY A 170 -0.07 8.49 5.52
C GLY A 170 0.98 9.16 4.64
N ILE A 171 1.38 10.36 5.01
CA ILE A 171 2.33 11.19 4.26
C ILE A 171 3.48 11.67 5.15
N TYR A 172 4.60 11.99 4.56
CA TYR A 172 5.75 12.52 5.28
C TYR A 172 5.85 14.05 5.17
N SER A 173 5.32 14.62 4.11
CA SER A 173 5.30 16.05 3.87
C SER A 173 4.12 16.45 2.97
N MET A 174 3.86 17.76 2.87
CA MET A 174 2.86 18.33 1.96
C MET A 174 3.45 18.62 0.55
N SER A 175 4.63 18.09 0.25
CA SER A 175 5.27 18.22 -1.07
C SER A 175 4.69 17.20 -2.05
N PRO A 176 4.41 17.55 -3.32
CA PRO A 176 3.70 16.71 -4.27
C PRO A 176 4.61 15.63 -4.89
N TYR A 177 5.15 14.72 -4.08
CA TYR A 177 6.03 13.64 -4.52
C TYR A 177 5.28 12.36 -4.89
N SER A 178 4.32 11.95 -4.06
CA SER A 178 3.49 10.76 -4.30
C SER A 178 2.02 11.12 -4.53
N SER A 179 1.23 10.17 -5.06
CA SER A 179 -0.23 10.34 -5.21
C SER A 179 -0.93 10.56 -3.86
N GLU A 180 -0.42 9.96 -2.80
CA GLU A 180 -0.95 10.08 -1.44
C GLU A 180 -0.77 11.49 -0.89
N GLU A 181 0.41 12.10 -1.09
CA GLU A 181 0.70 13.47 -0.70
C GLU A 181 -0.14 14.48 -1.49
N ILE A 182 -0.30 14.25 -2.80
CA ILE A 182 -1.16 15.09 -3.65
C ILE A 182 -2.61 15.05 -3.17
N VAL A 183 -3.15 13.86 -2.88
CA VAL A 183 -4.53 13.67 -2.41
C VAL A 183 -4.75 14.34 -1.07
N THR A 184 -3.87 14.09 -0.10
CA THR A 184 -3.96 14.69 1.24
C THR A 184 -3.92 16.22 1.16
N ARG A 185 -3.00 16.77 0.37
CA ARG A 185 -2.88 18.21 0.17
C ARG A 185 -4.13 18.80 -0.48
N GLN A 186 -4.66 18.17 -1.54
CA GLN A 186 -5.88 18.63 -2.21
C GLN A 186 -7.08 18.59 -1.26
N PHE A 187 -7.21 17.55 -0.45
CA PHE A 187 -8.27 17.45 0.52
C PHE A 187 -8.22 18.60 1.53
N LEU A 188 -7.05 18.84 2.15
CA LEU A 188 -6.89 19.87 3.17
C LEU A 188 -7.11 21.29 2.64
N ILE A 189 -6.67 21.57 1.41
CA ILE A 189 -6.79 22.93 0.81
C ILE A 189 -8.19 23.16 0.23
N ASN A 190 -8.79 22.17 -0.43
CA ASN A 190 -10.04 22.37 -1.18
C ASN A 190 -11.29 22.05 -0.33
N GLU A 191 -11.29 20.96 0.46
CA GLU A 191 -12.44 20.58 1.26
C GLU A 191 -12.50 21.33 2.59
N LYS A 192 -11.39 21.90 3.05
CA LYS A 192 -11.28 22.77 4.23
C LYS A 192 -12.01 22.19 5.45
N PRO A 193 -11.52 21.09 6.03
CA PRO A 193 -12.15 20.48 7.20
C PRO A 193 -12.22 21.49 8.35
N THR A 194 -13.23 21.37 9.20
CA THR A 194 -13.39 22.26 10.38
C THR A 194 -12.29 22.08 11.41
N GLY A 195 -11.61 20.92 11.39
CA GLY A 195 -10.47 20.66 12.26
C GLY A 195 -9.56 19.55 11.73
N ILE A 196 -8.30 19.55 12.15
CA ILE A 196 -7.29 18.53 11.86
C ILE A 196 -6.93 17.79 13.15
N ILE A 197 -7.02 16.47 13.13
CA ILE A 197 -6.44 15.61 14.15
C ILE A 197 -5.11 15.09 13.60
N ASN A 198 -4.01 15.69 14.04
CA ASN A 198 -2.68 15.27 13.62
C ASN A 198 -2.12 14.21 14.56
N ILE A 199 -1.88 13.01 14.08
CA ILE A 199 -1.32 11.91 14.86
C ILE A 199 0.18 11.77 14.62
N VAL A 200 0.94 11.72 15.70
CA VAL A 200 2.41 11.71 15.76
C VAL A 200 2.88 10.48 16.53
N ASP A 201 3.81 9.73 16.00
CA ASP A 201 4.52 8.68 16.74
C ASP A 201 5.52 9.31 17.72
N ALA A 202 5.20 9.27 19.02
CA ALA A 202 6.02 9.83 20.06
C ALA A 202 7.39 9.14 20.22
N THR A 203 7.55 7.92 19.68
CA THR A 203 8.84 7.21 19.69
C THR A 203 9.81 7.72 18.63
N ASN A 204 9.28 8.35 17.55
CA ASN A 204 10.01 8.96 16.44
C ASN A 204 9.58 10.42 16.22
N ILE A 205 9.48 11.18 17.30
CA ILE A 205 8.81 12.48 17.35
C ILE A 205 9.43 13.50 16.40
N GLU A 206 10.77 13.61 16.32
CA GLU A 206 11.46 14.58 15.46
C GLU A 206 11.04 14.46 14.02
N ARG A 207 10.96 13.22 13.54
CA ARG A 207 10.55 12.93 12.16
C ARG A 207 9.09 13.29 11.88
N ASN A 208 8.21 13.00 12.83
CA ASN A 208 6.78 13.21 12.66
C ASN A 208 6.39 14.69 12.76
N LEU A 209 7.07 15.48 13.58
CA LEU A 209 6.82 16.91 13.74
C LEU A 209 7.06 17.73 12.47
N TYR A 210 7.83 17.24 11.51
CA TYR A 210 8.04 17.94 10.25
C TYR A 210 6.73 18.15 9.48
N LEU A 211 5.89 17.11 9.40
CA LEU A 211 4.55 17.22 8.83
C LEU A 211 3.65 18.11 9.68
N THR A 212 3.74 18.01 11.02
CA THR A 212 2.95 18.84 11.96
C THR A 212 3.14 20.33 11.66
N MET A 213 4.38 20.76 11.44
CA MET A 213 4.67 22.16 11.15
C MET A 213 4.03 22.62 9.83
N GLN A 214 4.07 21.78 8.81
CA GLN A 214 3.41 22.08 7.52
C GLN A 214 1.88 22.11 7.62
N LEU A 215 1.29 21.29 8.48
CA LEU A 215 -0.14 21.31 8.75
C LEU A 215 -0.55 22.60 9.53
N MET A 216 0.30 23.04 10.44
CA MET A 216 0.08 24.30 11.16
C MET A 216 0.09 25.52 10.23
N GLU A 217 0.95 25.52 9.20
CA GLU A 217 0.98 26.58 8.18
C GLU A 217 -0.32 26.72 7.38
N LEU A 218 -1.23 25.70 7.44
CA LEU A 218 -2.56 25.77 6.83
C LEU A 218 -3.55 26.64 7.63
N ASP A 219 -3.18 27.10 8.82
CA ASP A 219 -4.02 27.94 9.70
C ASP A 219 -5.43 27.37 9.94
N THR A 220 -5.52 26.04 10.00
CA THR A 220 -6.76 25.31 10.28
C THR A 220 -6.76 24.87 11.74
N PRO A 221 -7.92 24.92 12.46
CA PRO A 221 -8.03 24.40 13.82
C PRO A 221 -7.45 22.99 13.94
N MET A 222 -6.58 22.73 14.92
CA MET A 222 -5.80 21.52 14.96
C MET A 222 -5.50 21.05 16.38
N VAL A 223 -5.48 19.72 16.55
CA VAL A 223 -5.06 19.02 17.77
C VAL A 223 -3.94 18.04 17.43
N LEU A 224 -2.91 17.99 18.24
CA LEU A 224 -1.80 17.04 18.12
C LEU A 224 -2.04 15.82 19.04
N ALA A 225 -2.22 14.65 18.46
CA ALA A 225 -2.32 13.37 19.16
C ALA A 225 -0.94 12.69 19.24
N LEU A 226 -0.30 12.72 20.41
CA LEU A 226 0.96 12.00 20.65
C LEU A 226 0.68 10.54 20.93
N ASN A 227 0.78 9.70 19.91
CA ASN A 227 0.51 8.27 20.01
C ASN A 227 1.74 7.46 20.48
N MET A 228 1.49 6.22 20.94
CA MET A 228 2.52 5.31 21.46
C MET A 228 3.20 5.80 22.75
N MET A 229 2.47 6.59 23.54
CA MET A 229 2.97 7.08 24.83
C MET A 229 3.21 5.95 25.84
N ASP A 230 2.54 4.82 25.69
CA ASP A 230 2.80 3.62 26.46
C ASP A 230 4.19 3.03 26.19
N GLU A 231 4.68 3.08 24.95
CA GLU A 231 6.05 2.67 24.59
C GLU A 231 7.08 3.67 25.16
N VAL A 232 6.83 4.96 25.05
CA VAL A 232 7.72 6.00 25.60
C VAL A 232 7.88 5.83 27.11
N ARG A 233 6.76 5.70 27.84
CA ARG A 233 6.74 5.46 29.30
C ARG A 233 7.39 4.12 29.67
N GLY A 234 7.09 3.05 28.92
CA GLY A 234 7.64 1.71 29.12
C GLY A 234 9.17 1.63 28.96
N ASN A 235 9.75 2.56 28.20
CA ASN A 235 11.19 2.71 28.02
C ASN A 235 11.83 3.74 28.97
N GLY A 236 11.07 4.30 29.90
CA GLY A 236 11.56 5.30 30.88
C GLY A 236 11.75 6.70 30.29
N GLY A 237 11.18 6.96 29.11
CA GLY A 237 11.10 8.30 28.53
C GLY A 237 9.89 9.07 29.05
N THR A 238 9.91 10.38 28.87
CA THR A 238 8.77 11.26 29.17
C THR A 238 8.76 12.44 28.22
N ILE A 239 7.56 13.00 27.99
CA ILE A 239 7.35 14.21 27.18
C ILE A 239 6.64 15.24 28.05
N ARG A 240 7.16 16.47 28.08
CA ARG A 240 6.60 17.59 28.83
C ARG A 240 5.49 18.22 27.97
N ILE A 241 4.27 17.69 28.09
CA ILE A 241 3.13 18.05 27.25
C ILE A 241 2.85 19.56 27.33
N ASN A 242 2.67 20.14 28.49
CA ASN A 242 2.36 21.56 28.66
C ASN A 242 3.41 22.50 28.04
N GLN A 243 4.69 22.09 28.10
CA GLN A 243 5.75 22.89 27.48
C GLN A 243 5.73 22.77 25.97
N MET A 244 5.40 21.58 25.45
CA MET A 244 5.24 21.34 24.03
C MET A 244 4.06 22.15 23.46
N GLU A 245 2.92 22.16 24.15
CA GLU A 245 1.77 23.00 23.82
C GLU A 245 2.14 24.48 23.77
N ALA A 246 2.86 24.95 24.82
CA ALA A 246 3.31 26.35 24.88
C ALA A 246 4.20 26.75 23.71
N MET A 247 5.04 25.85 23.22
CA MET A 247 5.95 26.09 22.10
C MET A 247 5.26 25.97 20.74
N LEU A 248 4.32 25.02 20.60
CA LEU A 248 3.58 24.82 19.36
C LEU A 248 2.36 25.73 19.23
N GLY A 249 1.73 26.12 20.35
CA GLY A 249 0.50 26.91 20.34
C GLY A 249 -0.73 26.14 19.87
N ILE A 250 -0.75 24.83 20.07
CA ILE A 250 -1.88 23.93 19.78
C ILE A 250 -2.03 22.93 20.93
N PRO A 251 -3.24 22.39 21.20
CA PRO A 251 -3.44 21.34 22.18
C PRO A 251 -2.67 20.05 21.79
N VAL A 252 -2.04 19.44 22.79
CA VAL A 252 -1.25 18.20 22.63
C VAL A 252 -1.77 17.15 23.58
N VAL A 253 -2.37 16.08 23.06
CA VAL A 253 -2.98 15.02 23.86
C VAL A 253 -2.16 13.74 23.78
N PRO A 254 -1.65 13.22 24.92
CA PRO A 254 -0.91 11.97 24.96
C PRO A 254 -1.87 10.77 24.88
N ILE A 255 -1.72 9.92 23.86
CA ILE A 255 -2.60 8.76 23.64
C ILE A 255 -1.83 7.45 23.46
N SER A 256 -2.53 6.34 23.63
CA SER A 256 -2.19 5.04 23.10
C SER A 256 -3.38 4.46 22.34
N ALA A 257 -3.40 4.65 21.01
CA ALA A 257 -4.50 4.18 20.16
C ALA A 257 -4.68 2.66 20.24
N ALA A 258 -3.59 1.89 20.41
CA ALA A 258 -3.66 0.44 20.56
C ALA A 258 -4.37 -0.02 21.83
N LYS A 259 -4.23 0.75 22.93
CA LYS A 259 -4.84 0.47 24.24
C LYS A 259 -6.12 1.25 24.50
N ASN A 260 -6.48 2.16 23.59
CA ASN A 260 -7.60 3.11 23.74
C ASN A 260 -7.45 4.03 24.99
N GLU A 261 -6.20 4.44 25.29
CA GLU A 261 -5.91 5.38 26.38
C GLU A 261 -5.83 6.81 25.82
N GLY A 262 -6.47 7.79 26.50
CA GLY A 262 -6.46 9.20 26.13
C GLY A 262 -7.28 9.56 24.87
N VAL A 263 -8.02 8.62 24.29
CA VAL A 263 -8.77 8.86 23.05
C VAL A 263 -10.00 9.73 23.30
N ASP A 264 -10.69 9.55 24.42
CA ASP A 264 -11.87 10.37 24.77
C ASP A 264 -11.46 11.84 25.01
N GLU A 265 -10.35 12.07 25.72
CA GLU A 265 -9.77 13.41 25.91
C GLU A 265 -9.36 14.05 24.58
N LEU A 266 -8.78 13.27 23.65
CA LEU A 266 -8.48 13.75 22.30
C LEU A 266 -9.74 14.20 21.55
N VAL A 267 -10.83 13.45 21.67
CA VAL A 267 -12.13 13.79 21.03
C VAL A 267 -12.68 15.09 21.60
N ASP A 268 -12.66 15.25 22.93
CA ASP A 268 -13.14 16.47 23.59
C ASP A 268 -12.36 17.71 23.11
N HIS A 269 -11.02 17.62 23.07
CA HIS A 269 -10.17 18.70 22.56
C HIS A 269 -10.44 18.98 21.07
N ALA A 270 -10.56 17.95 20.24
CA ALA A 270 -10.82 18.10 18.80
C ALA A 270 -12.15 18.80 18.53
N ILE A 271 -13.22 18.38 19.21
CA ILE A 271 -14.56 19.00 19.11
C ILE A 271 -14.52 20.46 19.58
N HIS A 272 -13.85 20.73 20.71
CA HIS A 272 -13.74 22.09 21.25
C HIS A 272 -13.05 23.02 20.26
N VAL A 273 -11.84 22.64 19.79
CA VAL A 273 -11.04 23.43 18.86
C VAL A 273 -11.78 23.69 17.54
N ALA A 274 -12.45 22.64 17.01
CA ALA A 274 -13.23 22.79 15.78
C ALA A 274 -14.50 23.64 15.97
N LYS A 275 -15.24 23.45 17.09
CA LYS A 275 -16.46 24.21 17.39
C LYS A 275 -16.17 25.70 17.57
N TYR A 276 -15.12 26.05 18.27
CA TYR A 276 -14.75 27.43 18.57
C TYR A 276 -13.79 28.04 17.54
N GLN A 277 -13.39 27.25 16.49
CA GLN A 277 -12.48 27.69 15.43
C GLN A 277 -11.14 28.22 15.95
N GLU A 278 -10.60 27.53 16.96
CA GLU A 278 -9.30 27.89 17.55
C GLU A 278 -8.16 27.52 16.59
N ARG A 279 -7.51 28.56 16.06
CA ARG A 279 -6.39 28.41 15.12
C ARG A 279 -5.07 28.20 15.83
N PRO A 280 -4.05 27.60 15.18
CA PRO A 280 -2.72 27.48 15.75
C PRO A 280 -2.17 28.83 16.22
N GLY A 281 -1.73 28.86 17.47
CA GLY A 281 -1.19 30.09 18.09
C GLY A 281 0.20 30.47 17.56
N ARG A 282 0.84 29.58 16.80
CA ARG A 282 2.13 29.80 16.17
C ARG A 282 2.08 29.34 14.73
N LEU A 283 2.37 30.25 13.81
CA LEU A 283 2.52 29.96 12.37
C LEU A 283 3.96 30.19 11.90
N ASP A 284 4.75 30.91 12.69
CA ASP A 284 6.13 31.27 12.37
C ASP A 284 7.12 30.41 13.16
N PHE A 285 7.99 29.71 12.44
CA PHE A 285 9.01 28.81 12.98
C PHE A 285 10.42 29.37 12.81
N CYS A 286 10.57 30.56 12.22
CA CYS A 286 11.84 31.26 12.07
C CYS A 286 11.90 32.43 13.06
N GLY A 287 12.98 32.48 13.85
CA GLY A 287 13.27 33.64 14.71
C GLY A 287 13.91 34.79 13.93
N GLU A 288 13.68 36.03 14.39
CA GLU A 288 14.37 37.20 13.83
C GLU A 288 15.88 37.09 13.95
N ASP A 289 16.37 36.42 14.99
CA ASP A 289 17.78 36.21 15.28
C ASP A 289 18.34 34.91 14.71
N ASP A 290 17.49 34.00 14.25
CA ASP A 290 17.93 32.69 13.74
C ASP A 290 18.73 32.86 12.45
N HIS A 291 20.03 32.57 12.53
CA HIS A 291 20.95 32.68 11.40
C HIS A 291 20.93 34.05 10.70
N GLY A 292 20.78 35.12 11.48
CA GLY A 292 20.72 36.50 10.98
C GLY A 292 19.37 36.90 10.37
N GLY A 293 18.31 36.08 10.56
CA GLY A 293 16.94 36.39 10.14
C GLY A 293 16.68 36.35 8.64
N ALA A 294 17.57 35.75 7.85
CA ALA A 294 17.45 35.77 6.37
C ALA A 294 16.18 35.05 5.89
N VAL A 295 15.88 33.84 6.44
CA VAL A 295 14.67 33.09 6.09
C VAL A 295 13.41 33.81 6.56
N HIS A 296 13.44 34.41 7.75
CA HIS A 296 12.34 35.19 8.30
C HIS A 296 11.98 36.37 7.39
N ARG A 297 12.98 37.22 7.01
CA ARG A 297 12.75 38.35 6.09
C ARG A 297 12.23 37.89 4.72
N CYS A 298 12.77 36.77 4.19
CA CYS A 298 12.34 36.24 2.90
C CYS A 298 10.85 35.86 2.94
N ILE A 299 10.44 35.03 3.90
CA ILE A 299 9.05 34.52 3.99
C ILE A 299 8.10 35.69 4.24
N HIS A 300 8.42 36.60 5.17
CA HIS A 300 7.57 37.77 5.45
C HIS A 300 7.48 38.73 4.27
N GLY A 301 8.58 38.98 3.53
CA GLY A 301 8.56 39.77 2.31
C GLY A 301 7.65 39.19 1.23
N ILE A 302 7.70 37.85 1.06
CA ILE A 302 6.82 37.14 0.11
C ILE A 302 5.36 37.18 0.57
N ILE A 303 5.08 37.01 1.86
CA ILE A 303 3.70 37.08 2.43
C ILE A 303 3.04 38.40 2.01
N HIS A 304 3.71 39.52 2.16
CA HIS A 304 3.17 40.82 1.80
C HIS A 304 2.88 40.96 0.30
N LEU A 305 3.69 40.31 -0.57
CA LEU A 305 3.49 40.35 -2.02
C LEU A 305 2.31 39.52 -2.49
N ILE A 306 2.04 38.37 -1.82
CA ILE A 306 1.06 37.39 -2.30
C ILE A 306 -0.26 37.41 -1.52
N GLU A 307 -0.43 38.25 -0.52
CA GLU A 307 -1.58 38.19 0.40
C GLU A 307 -2.93 38.23 -0.33
N ASP A 308 -3.10 39.15 -1.30
CA ASP A 308 -4.33 39.29 -2.07
C ASP A 308 -4.56 38.11 -3.03
N HIS A 309 -3.51 37.60 -3.64
CA HIS A 309 -3.54 36.46 -4.52
C HIS A 309 -3.91 35.17 -3.73
N ALA A 310 -3.30 34.98 -2.57
CA ALA A 310 -3.59 33.84 -1.70
C ALA A 310 -5.03 33.86 -1.17
N LYS A 311 -5.54 35.03 -0.77
CA LYS A 311 -6.95 35.20 -0.37
C LYS A 311 -7.90 34.87 -1.53
N THR A 312 -7.60 35.31 -2.75
CA THR A 312 -8.40 35.04 -3.94
C THR A 312 -8.40 33.56 -4.30
N ALA A 313 -7.23 32.92 -4.22
CA ALA A 313 -7.08 31.49 -4.47
C ALA A 313 -7.63 30.61 -3.29
N GLY A 314 -7.95 31.24 -2.15
CA GLY A 314 -8.42 30.54 -0.95
C GLY A 314 -7.35 29.65 -0.29
N ILE A 315 -6.06 29.94 -0.51
CA ILE A 315 -4.92 29.21 0.05
C ILE A 315 -4.37 30.01 1.23
N PRO A 316 -4.03 29.36 2.37
CA PRO A 316 -3.41 30.04 3.51
C PRO A 316 -2.10 30.71 3.12
N VAL A 317 -1.97 31.99 3.44
CA VAL A 317 -0.88 32.86 2.93
C VAL A 317 0.50 32.36 3.34
N ARG A 318 0.65 31.91 4.60
CA ARG A 318 1.91 31.37 5.13
C ARG A 318 2.33 30.10 4.40
N PHE A 319 1.40 29.18 4.20
CA PHE A 319 1.63 27.95 3.43
C PHE A 319 2.01 28.26 1.98
N ALA A 320 1.31 29.22 1.34
CA ALA A 320 1.63 29.65 -0.02
C ALA A 320 3.04 30.23 -0.12
N ALA A 321 3.44 31.11 0.82
CA ALA A 321 4.75 31.73 0.83
C ALA A 321 5.88 30.70 1.00
N THR A 322 5.78 29.78 1.98
CA THR A 322 6.80 28.74 2.17
C THR A 322 6.90 27.80 0.97
N LYS A 323 5.77 27.44 0.34
CA LYS A 323 5.76 26.58 -0.85
C LYS A 323 6.31 27.29 -2.10
N LEU A 324 6.11 28.60 -2.24
CA LEU A 324 6.76 29.38 -3.30
C LEU A 324 8.27 29.40 -3.13
N VAL A 325 8.77 29.61 -1.90
CA VAL A 325 10.21 29.51 -1.63
C VAL A 325 10.76 28.13 -1.96
N GLU A 326 10.04 27.05 -1.61
CA GLU A 326 10.42 25.69 -1.98
C GLU A 326 10.37 25.40 -3.51
N GLY A 327 9.79 26.30 -4.32
CA GLY A 327 9.67 26.16 -5.77
C GLY A 327 8.50 25.30 -6.22
N ASP A 328 7.40 25.30 -5.50
CA ASP A 328 6.19 24.52 -5.81
C ASP A 328 5.38 25.18 -6.94
N HIS A 329 5.56 24.71 -8.18
CA HIS A 329 4.87 25.21 -9.35
C HIS A 329 3.34 25.17 -9.27
N ARG A 330 2.75 24.24 -8.52
CA ARG A 330 1.28 24.15 -8.37
C ARG A 330 0.72 25.33 -7.56
N ILE A 331 1.47 25.80 -6.59
CA ILE A 331 1.11 27.02 -5.84
C ILE A 331 1.33 28.23 -6.70
N GLU A 332 2.45 28.31 -7.42
CA GLU A 332 2.73 29.41 -8.35
C GLU A 332 1.60 29.57 -9.39
N GLU A 333 1.16 28.47 -10.00
CA GLU A 333 0.04 28.46 -10.95
C GLU A 333 -1.29 28.87 -10.30
N ALA A 334 -1.56 28.39 -9.08
CA ALA A 334 -2.81 28.66 -8.37
C ALA A 334 -2.94 30.13 -7.96
N LEU A 335 -1.82 30.79 -7.64
CA LEU A 335 -1.80 32.19 -7.25
C LEU A 335 -1.91 33.16 -8.43
N GLN A 336 -1.69 32.72 -9.67
CA GLN A 336 -1.79 33.53 -10.89
C GLN A 336 -0.98 34.84 -10.81
N LEU A 337 0.25 34.75 -10.30
CA LEU A 337 1.16 35.91 -10.15
C LEU A 337 1.56 36.48 -11.51
N ASP A 338 1.70 37.80 -11.58
CA ASP A 338 2.25 38.46 -12.75
C ASP A 338 3.77 38.28 -12.88
N GLN A 339 4.33 38.72 -14.03
CA GLN A 339 5.76 38.52 -14.29
C GLN A 339 6.64 39.37 -13.35
N ASN A 340 6.21 40.57 -12.98
CA ASN A 340 6.98 41.43 -12.08
C ASN A 340 6.99 40.89 -10.66
N GLU A 341 5.85 40.34 -10.19
CA GLU A 341 5.74 39.71 -8.89
C GLU A 341 6.65 38.47 -8.80
N LYS A 342 6.67 37.63 -9.84
CA LYS A 342 7.57 36.47 -9.91
C LYS A 342 9.04 36.88 -9.86
N GLU A 343 9.44 37.93 -10.60
CA GLU A 343 10.81 38.44 -10.58
C GLU A 343 11.19 39.01 -9.21
N MET A 344 10.25 39.72 -8.53
CA MET A 344 10.46 40.27 -7.20
C MET A 344 10.63 39.13 -6.17
N ILE A 345 9.77 38.12 -6.22
CA ILE A 345 9.85 36.92 -5.35
C ILE A 345 11.19 36.23 -5.56
N GLU A 346 11.59 35.99 -6.80
CA GLU A 346 12.87 35.36 -7.13
C GLU A 346 14.05 36.18 -6.60
N HIS A 347 14.00 37.52 -6.70
CA HIS A 347 15.05 38.38 -6.14
C HIS A 347 15.17 38.26 -4.62
N ILE A 348 14.05 38.22 -3.89
CA ILE A 348 14.01 38.01 -2.43
C ILE A 348 14.58 36.65 -2.05
N ILE A 349 14.24 35.60 -2.81
CA ILE A 349 14.74 34.25 -2.59
C ILE A 349 16.26 34.20 -2.83
N LEU A 350 16.75 34.76 -3.94
CA LEU A 350 18.19 34.79 -4.24
C LEU A 350 18.99 35.55 -3.18
N GLN A 351 18.45 36.62 -2.63
CA GLN A 351 19.07 37.32 -1.52
C GLN A 351 19.18 36.42 -0.28
N MET A 352 18.12 35.70 0.08
CA MET A 352 18.11 34.76 1.19
C MET A 352 19.13 33.64 0.98
N GLU A 353 19.22 33.05 -0.23
CA GLU A 353 20.19 32.01 -0.57
C GLU A 353 21.64 32.51 -0.40
N GLN A 354 21.94 33.76 -0.82
CA GLN A 354 23.26 34.37 -0.66
C GLN A 354 23.62 34.62 0.81
N GLU A 355 22.67 35.15 1.59
CA GLU A 355 22.87 35.41 3.02
C GLU A 355 23.01 34.12 3.84
N ARG A 356 22.24 33.10 3.47
CA ARG A 356 22.19 31.82 4.22
C ARG A 356 23.29 30.86 3.81
N GLY A 357 23.80 30.96 2.59
CA GLY A 357 24.73 29.98 2.01
C GLY A 357 24.12 28.61 1.74
N LEU A 358 22.81 28.51 1.72
CA LEU A 358 22.01 27.32 1.42
C LEU A 358 21.04 27.66 0.29
N ASP A 359 20.74 26.69 -0.54
CA ASP A 359 19.67 26.85 -1.51
C ASP A 359 18.29 26.92 -0.82
N ARG A 360 17.30 27.48 -1.52
CA ARG A 360 15.96 27.77 -1.02
C ARG A 360 15.26 26.61 -0.33
N ALA A 361 15.29 25.42 -0.91
CA ALA A 361 14.62 24.24 -0.37
C ALA A 361 15.33 23.72 0.89
N ALA A 362 16.67 23.71 0.88
CA ALA A 362 17.46 23.32 2.05
C ALA A 362 17.32 24.33 3.20
N ALA A 363 17.22 25.65 2.89
CA ALA A 363 17.03 26.67 3.90
C ALA A 363 15.68 26.54 4.64
N ILE A 364 14.60 26.25 3.92
CA ILE A 364 13.28 26.00 4.54
C ILE A 364 13.27 24.70 5.35
N ALA A 365 13.86 23.62 4.84
CA ALA A 365 13.95 22.36 5.57
C ALA A 365 14.80 22.52 6.84
N ASP A 366 15.94 23.21 6.76
CA ASP A 366 16.82 23.49 7.90
C ASP A 366 16.11 24.35 8.96
N MET A 367 15.37 25.37 8.58
CA MET A 367 14.54 26.19 9.49
C MET A 367 13.58 25.30 10.29
N ARG A 368 12.83 24.39 9.62
CA ARG A 368 11.87 23.51 10.30
C ARG A 368 12.58 22.52 11.23
N PHE A 369 13.65 21.86 10.78
CA PHE A 369 14.40 20.92 11.63
C PHE A 369 15.09 21.62 12.79
N HIS A 370 15.59 22.84 12.62
CA HIS A 370 16.16 23.65 13.69
C HIS A 370 15.13 23.91 14.82
N PHE A 371 13.94 24.33 14.45
CA PHE A 371 12.84 24.50 15.42
C PHE A 371 12.46 23.17 16.08
N ILE A 372 12.34 22.08 15.32
CA ILE A 372 12.04 20.74 15.86
C ILE A 372 13.10 20.31 16.87
N HIS A 373 14.37 20.51 16.57
CA HIS A 373 15.48 20.19 17.50
C HIS A 373 15.38 21.00 18.79
N GLN A 374 15.09 22.28 18.71
CA GLN A 374 14.87 23.13 19.90
C GLN A 374 13.68 22.64 20.71
N LEU A 375 12.55 22.35 20.07
CA LEU A 375 11.35 21.83 20.70
C LEU A 375 11.62 20.51 21.41
N VAL A 376 12.21 19.54 20.73
CA VAL A 376 12.49 18.21 21.28
C VAL A 376 13.53 18.26 22.38
N ALA A 377 14.58 19.09 22.25
CA ALA A 377 15.58 19.25 23.29
C ALA A 377 15.00 19.79 24.60
N GLN A 378 13.97 20.63 24.54
CA GLN A 378 13.31 21.20 25.72
C GLN A 378 12.21 20.31 26.30
N THR A 379 11.48 19.57 25.43
CA THR A 379 10.24 18.89 25.85
C THR A 379 10.37 17.38 26.01
N VAL A 380 11.32 16.74 25.31
CA VAL A 380 11.41 15.27 25.25
C VAL A 380 12.61 14.78 26.05
N VAL A 381 12.35 13.93 27.05
CA VAL A 381 13.38 13.18 27.75
C VAL A 381 13.45 11.79 27.14
N LYS A 382 14.43 11.57 26.22
CA LYS A 382 14.61 10.28 25.55
C LYS A 382 15.20 9.26 26.50
N PRO A 383 14.72 8.00 26.48
CA PRO A 383 15.41 6.89 27.11
C PRO A 383 16.75 6.65 26.42
N HIS A 384 17.70 6.07 27.13
CA HIS A 384 19.04 5.81 26.57
C HIS A 384 19.02 4.86 25.37
N GLN A 385 18.12 3.87 25.35
CA GLN A 385 17.86 2.96 24.19
C GLN A 385 16.46 2.39 24.28
N SER A 386 15.70 2.41 23.16
CA SER A 386 14.40 1.75 23.06
C SER A 386 14.57 0.23 23.02
N LYS A 387 13.80 -0.48 23.86
CA LYS A 387 13.78 -1.97 23.86
C LYS A 387 13.29 -2.52 22.52
N GLU A 388 12.34 -1.83 21.92
CA GLU A 388 11.76 -2.17 20.63
C GLU A 388 12.81 -2.07 19.51
N GLN A 389 13.61 -1.02 19.52
CA GLN A 389 14.70 -0.82 18.55
C GLN A 389 15.80 -1.89 18.71
N LEU A 390 16.20 -2.20 19.94
CA LEU A 390 17.17 -3.27 20.21
C LEU A 390 16.67 -4.63 19.74
N ARG A 391 15.37 -4.93 19.96
CA ARG A 391 14.73 -6.16 19.48
C ARG A 391 14.68 -6.18 17.96
N SER A 392 14.29 -5.08 17.32
CA SER A 392 14.24 -4.95 15.86
C SER A 392 15.62 -5.16 15.25
N ASN A 393 16.66 -4.53 15.78
CA ASN A 393 18.05 -4.71 15.30
C ASN A 393 18.54 -6.15 15.42
N ARG A 394 18.14 -6.87 16.49
CA ARG A 394 18.48 -8.29 16.67
C ARG A 394 17.78 -9.18 15.65
N ILE A 395 16.49 -8.94 15.37
CA ILE A 395 15.71 -9.66 14.37
C ILE A 395 16.27 -9.36 12.97
N ASP A 396 16.55 -8.09 12.68
CA ASP A 396 17.06 -7.64 11.38
C ASP A 396 18.44 -8.23 11.04
N ARG A 397 19.27 -8.57 12.06
CA ARG A 397 20.54 -9.28 11.82
C ARG A 397 20.35 -10.60 11.08
N ILE A 398 19.20 -11.27 11.29
CA ILE A 398 18.83 -12.54 10.61
C ILE A 398 18.06 -12.25 9.34
N LEU A 399 16.98 -11.45 9.43
CA LEU A 399 16.02 -11.26 8.34
C LEU A 399 16.53 -10.38 7.19
N THR A 400 17.54 -9.54 7.43
CA THR A 400 18.19 -8.70 6.42
C THR A 400 19.68 -8.97 6.26
N GLY A 401 20.19 -10.07 6.86
CA GLY A 401 21.60 -10.46 6.77
C GLY A 401 22.00 -10.89 5.35
N LYS A 402 23.27 -10.65 4.99
CA LYS A 402 23.81 -10.88 3.63
C LYS A 402 23.53 -12.28 3.06
N TYR A 403 23.60 -13.33 3.87
CA TYR A 403 23.39 -14.72 3.44
C TYR A 403 22.09 -15.32 3.98
N THR A 404 21.49 -14.72 5.00
CA THR A 404 20.31 -15.28 5.70
C THR A 404 19.00 -14.69 5.20
N ALA A 405 19.00 -13.50 4.60
CA ALA A 405 17.77 -12.80 4.21
C ALA A 405 16.92 -13.59 3.19
N ILE A 406 17.53 -14.08 2.10
CA ILE A 406 16.80 -14.82 1.07
C ILE A 406 16.31 -16.18 1.59
N PRO A 407 17.14 -17.01 2.26
CA PRO A 407 16.65 -18.24 2.90
C PRO A 407 15.56 -18.01 3.94
N ALA A 408 15.68 -17.00 4.79
CA ALA A 408 14.66 -16.64 5.78
C ALA A 408 13.35 -16.22 5.11
N PHE A 409 13.44 -15.42 4.05
CA PHE A 409 12.28 -15.02 3.25
C PHE A 409 11.56 -16.23 2.61
N VAL A 410 12.33 -17.10 1.94
CA VAL A 410 11.76 -18.31 1.31
C VAL A 410 11.15 -19.23 2.38
N GLY A 411 11.82 -19.41 3.52
CA GLY A 411 11.31 -20.21 4.63
C GLY A 411 10.02 -19.64 5.24
N MET A 412 9.95 -18.31 5.43
CA MET A 412 8.74 -17.64 5.94
C MET A 412 7.58 -17.78 4.96
N MET A 413 7.80 -17.55 3.67
CA MET A 413 6.76 -17.70 2.65
C MET A 413 6.32 -19.15 2.49
N ALA A 414 7.25 -20.10 2.54
CA ALA A 414 6.92 -21.54 2.52
C ALA A 414 6.05 -21.94 3.73
N LEU A 415 6.37 -21.41 4.92
CA LEU A 415 5.56 -21.63 6.12
C LEU A 415 4.15 -21.05 5.97
N VAL A 416 4.03 -19.81 5.51
CA VAL A 416 2.73 -19.16 5.26
C VAL A 416 1.91 -19.97 4.27
N PHE A 417 2.49 -20.37 3.16
CA PHE A 417 1.77 -21.16 2.15
C PHE A 417 1.42 -22.57 2.66
N TYR A 418 2.32 -23.22 3.40
CA TYR A 418 2.03 -24.52 4.01
C TYR A 418 0.86 -24.45 4.99
N LEU A 419 0.83 -23.45 5.87
CA LEU A 419 -0.28 -23.27 6.80
C LEU A 419 -1.58 -22.88 6.09
N THR A 420 -1.50 -22.07 5.05
CA THR A 420 -2.68 -21.62 4.30
C THR A 420 -3.29 -22.72 3.44
N PHE A 421 -2.46 -23.41 2.64
CA PHE A 421 -2.96 -24.39 1.65
C PHE A 421 -2.88 -25.84 2.13
N GLY A 422 -2.05 -26.14 3.13
CA GLY A 422 -1.83 -27.51 3.60
C GLY A 422 -2.56 -27.88 4.89
N VAL A 423 -2.79 -26.92 5.79
CA VAL A 423 -3.30 -27.25 7.13
C VAL A 423 -4.57 -26.46 7.46
N ILE A 424 -4.44 -25.15 7.71
CA ILE A 424 -5.55 -24.35 8.26
C ILE A 424 -6.59 -24.06 7.17
N GLY A 425 -6.15 -23.50 6.05
CA GLY A 425 -7.06 -23.08 4.98
C GLY A 425 -7.76 -24.28 4.32
N SER A 426 -7.04 -25.36 4.04
CA SER A 426 -7.62 -26.59 3.48
C SER A 426 -8.62 -27.25 4.45
N GLY A 427 -8.28 -27.39 5.73
CA GLY A 427 -9.20 -27.97 6.71
C GLY A 427 -10.50 -27.17 6.88
N LEU A 428 -10.40 -25.84 6.88
CA LEU A 428 -11.58 -24.97 6.90
C LEU A 428 -12.35 -24.99 5.57
N GLN A 429 -11.66 -25.15 4.44
CA GLN A 429 -12.27 -25.33 3.13
C GLN A 429 -13.10 -26.60 3.06
N ASP A 430 -12.54 -27.75 3.51
CA ASP A 430 -13.22 -29.04 3.51
C ASP A 430 -14.48 -28.98 4.38
N LEU A 431 -14.39 -28.31 5.54
CA LEU A 431 -15.54 -28.12 6.43
C LEU A 431 -16.66 -27.29 5.76
N LEU A 432 -16.28 -26.19 5.08
CA LEU A 432 -17.25 -25.35 4.37
C LEU A 432 -17.84 -26.09 3.15
N ALA A 433 -17.02 -26.78 2.38
CA ALA A 433 -17.45 -27.60 1.25
C ALA A 433 -18.46 -28.67 1.70
N ALA A 434 -18.17 -29.40 2.77
CA ALA A 434 -19.13 -30.37 3.34
C ALA A 434 -20.46 -29.72 3.78
N GLY A 435 -20.41 -28.49 4.28
CA GLY A 435 -21.62 -27.70 4.58
C GLY A 435 -22.42 -27.35 3.34
N ILE A 436 -21.75 -26.89 2.28
CA ILE A 436 -22.37 -26.57 0.99
C ILE A 436 -22.96 -27.83 0.36
N ASP A 437 -22.24 -28.95 0.36
CA ASP A 437 -22.72 -30.23 -0.19
C ASP A 437 -23.98 -30.72 0.52
N ARG A 438 -24.05 -30.58 1.86
CA ARG A 438 -25.27 -30.90 2.62
C ARG A 438 -26.42 -30.00 2.22
N LEU A 439 -26.20 -28.70 2.08
CA LEU A 439 -27.24 -27.75 1.64
C LEU A 439 -27.68 -28.08 0.21
N THR A 440 -26.77 -28.40 -0.69
CA THR A 440 -27.06 -28.83 -2.05
C THR A 440 -27.95 -30.09 -2.05
N THR A 441 -27.58 -31.12 -1.28
CA THR A 441 -28.36 -32.36 -1.17
C THR A 441 -29.75 -32.14 -0.57
N LEU A 442 -29.86 -31.29 0.45
CA LEU A 442 -31.16 -30.92 1.03
C LEU A 442 -32.04 -30.19 0.02
N THR A 443 -31.46 -29.27 -0.75
CA THR A 443 -32.18 -28.50 -1.80
C THR A 443 -32.59 -29.42 -2.95
N ASP A 444 -31.71 -30.32 -3.39
CA ASP A 444 -31.96 -31.32 -4.43
C ASP A 444 -33.15 -32.23 -4.07
N ASN A 445 -33.14 -32.77 -2.85
CA ASN A 445 -34.25 -33.58 -2.33
C ASN A 445 -35.54 -32.81 -2.24
N ALA A 446 -35.50 -31.52 -1.84
CA ALA A 446 -36.69 -30.68 -1.76
C ALA A 446 -37.25 -30.36 -3.14
N LEU A 447 -36.40 -30.00 -4.12
CA LEU A 447 -36.81 -29.72 -5.49
C LEU A 447 -37.39 -30.97 -6.18
N THR A 448 -36.80 -32.13 -5.93
CA THR A 448 -37.28 -33.45 -6.41
C THR A 448 -38.66 -33.74 -5.80
N ALA A 449 -38.83 -33.54 -4.48
CA ALA A 449 -40.12 -33.78 -3.79
C ALA A 449 -41.21 -32.82 -4.26
N TRP A 450 -40.88 -31.62 -4.71
CA TRP A 450 -41.82 -30.63 -5.26
C TRP A 450 -42.06 -30.81 -6.76
N GLU A 451 -41.49 -31.83 -7.40
CA GLU A 451 -41.60 -32.13 -8.84
C GLU A 451 -41.29 -30.87 -9.71
N VAL A 452 -40.28 -30.11 -9.32
CA VAL A 452 -39.89 -28.88 -10.02
C VAL A 452 -39.44 -29.21 -11.45
N ASN A 453 -39.79 -28.32 -12.40
CA ASN A 453 -39.45 -28.50 -13.81
C ASN A 453 -37.91 -28.75 -13.99
N PRO A 454 -37.47 -29.79 -14.74
CA PRO A 454 -36.10 -30.20 -14.90
C PRO A 454 -35.10 -29.08 -15.25
N PRO A 455 -35.39 -28.13 -16.14
CA PRO A 455 -34.49 -26.98 -16.40
C PRO A 455 -34.24 -26.09 -15.17
N VAL A 456 -35.28 -25.87 -14.36
CA VAL A 456 -35.16 -25.05 -13.14
C VAL A 456 -34.39 -25.81 -12.08
N HIS A 457 -34.62 -27.10 -11.94
CA HIS A 457 -33.89 -27.99 -11.04
C HIS A 457 -32.37 -27.98 -11.36
N SER A 458 -31.99 -28.21 -12.63
CA SER A 458 -30.61 -28.14 -13.08
C SER A 458 -30.00 -26.76 -12.91
N LEU A 459 -30.74 -25.67 -13.17
CA LEU A 459 -30.26 -24.31 -12.93
C LEU A 459 -29.88 -24.10 -11.46
N VAL A 460 -30.73 -24.56 -10.55
CA VAL A 460 -30.49 -24.37 -9.11
C VAL A 460 -29.33 -25.23 -8.64
N ILE A 461 -29.33 -26.51 -8.95
CA ILE A 461 -28.32 -27.47 -8.46
C ILE A 461 -27.00 -27.30 -9.21
N ASP A 462 -27.00 -27.43 -10.54
CA ASP A 462 -25.77 -27.42 -11.34
C ASP A 462 -25.27 -26.01 -11.62
N GLY A 463 -26.16 -25.06 -11.84
CA GLY A 463 -25.81 -23.67 -12.13
C GLY A 463 -25.44 -22.91 -10.86
N ILE A 464 -26.30 -22.87 -9.85
CA ILE A 464 -26.10 -22.02 -8.67
C ILE A 464 -25.29 -22.73 -7.60
N PHE A 465 -25.76 -23.87 -7.07
CA PHE A 465 -25.07 -24.54 -5.95
C PHE A 465 -23.68 -25.06 -6.32
N THR A 466 -23.55 -25.73 -7.46
CA THR A 466 -22.24 -26.22 -7.92
C THR A 466 -21.32 -25.08 -8.32
N GLY A 467 -21.83 -24.10 -9.08
CA GLY A 467 -21.00 -22.99 -9.57
C GLY A 467 -20.60 -22.00 -8.50
N VAL A 468 -21.55 -21.49 -7.70
CA VAL A 468 -21.27 -20.52 -6.63
C VAL A 468 -20.62 -21.24 -5.43
N GLY A 469 -21.07 -22.44 -5.11
CA GLY A 469 -20.53 -23.24 -4.01
C GLY A 469 -19.05 -23.56 -4.15
N SER A 470 -18.60 -23.91 -5.36
CA SER A 470 -17.18 -24.15 -5.64
C SER A 470 -16.33 -22.89 -5.36
N VAL A 471 -16.82 -21.71 -5.69
CA VAL A 471 -16.08 -20.46 -5.42
C VAL A 471 -16.13 -20.06 -3.95
N LEU A 472 -17.27 -20.24 -3.28
CA LEU A 472 -17.41 -19.97 -1.85
C LEU A 472 -16.50 -20.86 -1.01
N SER A 473 -16.29 -22.12 -1.42
CA SER A 473 -15.41 -23.04 -0.71
C SER A 473 -13.97 -22.55 -0.59
N PHE A 474 -13.51 -21.63 -1.47
CA PHE A 474 -12.19 -21.02 -1.36
C PHE A 474 -12.09 -19.84 -0.38
N LEU A 475 -13.22 -19.34 0.14
CA LEU A 475 -13.22 -18.21 1.08
C LEU A 475 -12.31 -18.46 2.30
N PRO A 476 -12.32 -19.62 2.98
CA PRO A 476 -11.45 -19.87 4.12
C PRO A 476 -9.97 -19.80 3.79
N ILE A 477 -9.55 -20.31 2.64
CA ILE A 477 -8.17 -20.22 2.18
C ILE A 477 -7.77 -18.75 2.00
N ILE A 478 -8.64 -17.96 1.36
CA ILE A 478 -8.38 -16.54 1.10
C ILE A 478 -8.28 -15.76 2.43
N VAL A 479 -9.18 -16.00 3.37
CA VAL A 479 -9.17 -15.36 4.69
C VAL A 479 -7.91 -15.75 5.47
N THR A 480 -7.52 -17.03 5.45
CA THR A 480 -6.30 -17.51 6.10
C THR A 480 -5.05 -16.90 5.49
N LEU A 481 -4.99 -16.79 4.16
CA LEU A 481 -3.88 -16.13 3.47
C LEU A 481 -3.78 -14.65 3.87
N PHE A 482 -4.90 -13.94 3.87
CA PHE A 482 -4.92 -12.53 4.30
C PHE A 482 -4.54 -12.35 5.76
N PHE A 483 -4.91 -13.30 6.63
CA PHE A 483 -4.49 -13.28 8.04
C PHE A 483 -2.95 -13.27 8.16
N PHE A 484 -2.27 -14.21 7.50
CA PHE A 484 -0.81 -14.27 7.57
C PHE A 484 -0.15 -13.08 6.87
N LEU A 485 -0.67 -12.64 5.73
CA LEU A 485 -0.12 -11.49 5.01
C LEU A 485 -0.28 -10.19 5.80
N SER A 486 -1.45 -9.96 6.41
CA SER A 486 -1.67 -8.82 7.30
C SER A 486 -0.73 -8.86 8.52
N LEU A 487 -0.52 -10.05 9.09
CA LEU A 487 0.43 -10.22 10.18
C LEU A 487 1.86 -9.84 9.76
N LEU A 488 2.30 -10.25 8.57
CA LEU A 488 3.62 -9.91 8.04
C LEU A 488 3.75 -8.42 7.69
N GLU A 489 2.68 -7.79 7.21
CA GLU A 489 2.62 -6.37 6.88
C GLU A 489 2.66 -5.52 8.15
N ASP A 490 1.76 -5.77 9.08
CA ASP A 490 1.63 -5.01 10.32
C ASP A 490 2.84 -5.16 11.24
N THR A 491 3.52 -6.32 11.20
CA THR A 491 4.78 -6.49 11.94
C THR A 491 5.94 -5.70 11.35
N GLY A 492 5.82 -5.14 10.16
CA GLY A 492 6.89 -4.44 9.45
C GLY A 492 7.86 -5.35 8.68
N TYR A 493 7.56 -6.66 8.59
CA TYR A 493 8.41 -7.60 7.84
C TYR A 493 8.41 -7.34 6.33
N MET A 494 7.24 -6.95 5.77
CA MET A 494 7.13 -6.66 4.33
C MET A 494 8.01 -5.48 3.88
N ALA A 495 8.25 -4.50 4.74
CA ALA A 495 9.21 -3.42 4.47
C ALA A 495 10.64 -3.97 4.27
N ARG A 496 11.04 -4.95 5.09
CA ARG A 496 12.35 -5.60 4.96
C ARG A 496 12.46 -6.44 3.70
N VAL A 497 11.39 -7.13 3.33
CA VAL A 497 11.35 -7.88 2.06
C VAL A 497 11.52 -6.93 0.87
N ALA A 498 10.82 -5.80 0.87
CA ALA A 498 10.96 -4.77 -0.16
C ALA A 498 12.41 -4.23 -0.23
N PHE A 499 13.04 -3.97 0.92
CA PHE A 499 14.43 -3.56 1.03
C PHE A 499 15.41 -4.59 0.43
N VAL A 500 15.22 -5.87 0.76
CA VAL A 500 16.08 -6.97 0.25
C VAL A 500 15.92 -7.15 -1.26
N MET A 501 14.71 -7.02 -1.77
CA MET A 501 14.38 -7.34 -3.17
C MET A 501 14.53 -6.17 -4.15
N ASP A 502 14.76 -4.93 -3.67
CA ASP A 502 14.76 -3.73 -4.54
C ASP A 502 15.74 -3.82 -5.70
N LYS A 503 16.99 -4.23 -5.44
CA LYS A 503 18.02 -4.35 -6.48
C LYS A 503 17.64 -5.34 -7.59
N LEU A 504 16.99 -6.46 -7.22
CA LEU A 504 16.56 -7.48 -8.18
C LEU A 504 15.43 -6.96 -9.06
N LEU A 505 14.40 -6.38 -8.43
CA LEU A 505 13.21 -5.87 -9.13
C LEU A 505 13.51 -4.66 -9.99
N ARG A 506 14.42 -3.80 -9.58
CA ARG A 506 14.87 -2.64 -10.37
C ARG A 506 15.49 -3.05 -11.71
N ARG A 507 16.19 -4.17 -11.80
CA ARG A 507 16.73 -4.68 -13.06
C ARG A 507 15.63 -4.92 -14.10
N ILE A 508 14.47 -5.38 -13.65
CA ILE A 508 13.30 -5.60 -14.52
C ILE A 508 12.37 -4.37 -14.60
N GLY A 509 12.74 -3.25 -13.99
CA GLY A 509 12.02 -1.98 -14.09
C GLY A 509 10.94 -1.76 -13.03
N LEU A 510 10.96 -2.51 -11.93
CA LEU A 510 10.03 -2.39 -10.79
C LEU A 510 10.74 -1.91 -9.53
N SER A 511 10.02 -1.27 -8.62
CA SER A 511 10.52 -0.97 -7.28
C SER A 511 10.45 -2.19 -6.35
N GLY A 512 11.24 -2.20 -5.29
CA GLY A 512 11.22 -3.28 -4.28
C GLY A 512 9.85 -3.54 -3.66
N ARG A 513 9.01 -2.52 -3.55
CA ARG A 513 7.64 -2.66 -3.03
C ARG A 513 6.74 -3.53 -3.91
N SER A 514 7.03 -3.65 -5.21
CA SER A 514 6.25 -4.49 -6.15
C SER A 514 6.31 -5.98 -5.82
N ILE A 515 7.28 -6.42 -4.99
CA ILE A 515 7.37 -7.83 -4.57
C ILE A 515 6.13 -8.27 -3.80
N VAL A 516 5.53 -7.39 -3.00
CA VAL A 516 4.39 -7.71 -2.12
C VAL A 516 3.16 -8.14 -2.94
N PRO A 517 2.63 -7.33 -3.88
CA PRO A 517 1.56 -7.76 -4.77
C PRO A 517 1.87 -9.03 -5.57
N MET A 518 3.10 -9.17 -6.05
CA MET A 518 3.52 -10.36 -6.81
C MET A 518 3.52 -11.62 -5.96
N LEU A 519 3.97 -11.56 -4.71
CA LEU A 519 3.94 -12.68 -3.77
C LEU A 519 2.51 -13.10 -3.43
N ILE A 520 1.64 -12.13 -3.17
CA ILE A 520 0.21 -12.37 -2.96
C ILE A 520 -0.39 -13.08 -4.18
N GLY A 521 0.07 -12.73 -5.39
CA GLY A 521 -0.32 -13.34 -6.66
C GLY A 521 -0.09 -14.85 -6.74
N PHE A 522 0.92 -15.40 -6.03
CA PHE A 522 1.11 -16.86 -5.92
C PHE A 522 -0.01 -17.54 -5.14
N GLY A 523 -0.64 -16.85 -4.21
CA GLY A 523 -1.84 -17.34 -3.54
C GLY A 523 -3.08 -17.15 -4.42
N CYS A 524 -3.38 -15.90 -4.76
CA CYS A 524 -4.51 -15.51 -5.59
C CYS A 524 -4.23 -14.19 -6.33
N THR A 525 -4.54 -14.14 -7.62
CA THR A 525 -4.33 -12.94 -8.46
C THR A 525 -5.22 -11.76 -8.01
N VAL A 526 -6.44 -12.01 -7.53
CA VAL A 526 -7.37 -10.95 -7.11
C VAL A 526 -6.80 -10.08 -6.00
N PRO A 527 -6.42 -10.63 -4.84
CA PRO A 527 -5.79 -9.84 -3.78
C PRO A 527 -4.42 -9.29 -4.19
N GLY A 528 -3.67 -9.99 -5.05
CA GLY A 528 -2.41 -9.48 -5.59
C GLY A 528 -2.60 -8.18 -6.37
N VAL A 529 -3.61 -8.12 -7.23
CA VAL A 529 -3.98 -6.90 -7.97
C VAL A 529 -4.40 -5.78 -7.01
N MET A 530 -5.22 -6.09 -6.00
CA MET A 530 -5.68 -5.10 -5.01
C MET A 530 -4.53 -4.55 -4.16
N ALA A 531 -3.59 -5.39 -3.76
CA ALA A 531 -2.43 -4.97 -2.97
C ALA A 531 -1.51 -3.97 -3.72
N SER A 532 -1.61 -3.91 -5.05
CA SER A 532 -0.86 -2.94 -5.85
C SER A 532 -1.24 -1.47 -5.58
N ARG A 533 -2.34 -1.20 -4.86
CA ARG A 533 -2.75 0.14 -4.42
C ARG A 533 -1.72 0.81 -3.52
N THR A 534 -0.92 0.02 -2.80
CA THR A 534 0.15 0.52 -1.92
C THR A 534 1.39 1.01 -2.69
N LEU A 535 1.41 0.87 -4.02
CA LEU A 535 2.53 1.32 -4.84
C LEU A 535 2.40 2.81 -5.14
N PRO A 536 3.44 3.63 -4.87
CA PRO A 536 3.39 5.09 -4.99
C PRO A 536 3.37 5.57 -6.45
N SER A 537 3.78 4.72 -7.39
CA SER A 537 3.87 5.06 -8.81
C SER A 537 2.78 4.38 -9.62
N GLU A 538 2.05 5.17 -10.39
CA GLU A 538 1.05 4.64 -11.33
C GLU A 538 1.69 3.73 -12.40
N ARG A 539 2.92 4.03 -12.84
CA ARG A 539 3.72 3.21 -13.75
C ARG A 539 4.02 1.85 -13.13
N ASP A 540 4.61 1.82 -11.94
CA ASP A 540 4.98 0.58 -11.25
C ASP A 540 3.72 -0.24 -10.90
N ARG A 541 2.64 0.44 -10.53
CA ARG A 541 1.34 -0.17 -10.27
C ARG A 541 0.77 -0.87 -11.50
N LYS A 542 0.70 -0.17 -12.65
CA LYS A 542 0.23 -0.76 -13.91
C LYS A 542 1.08 -1.95 -14.33
N MET A 543 2.39 -1.80 -14.28
CA MET A 543 3.32 -2.87 -14.63
C MET A 543 3.19 -4.08 -13.70
N THR A 544 3.11 -3.86 -12.40
CA THR A 544 2.93 -4.93 -11.40
C THR A 544 1.61 -5.69 -11.62
N ILE A 545 0.49 -4.97 -11.87
CA ILE A 545 -0.81 -5.58 -12.15
C ILE A 545 -0.76 -6.46 -13.40
N LEU A 546 -0.09 -6.01 -14.46
CA LEU A 546 0.05 -6.79 -15.70
C LEU A 546 0.92 -8.04 -15.53
N LEU A 547 1.87 -8.01 -14.58
CA LEU A 547 2.79 -9.12 -14.32
C LEU A 547 2.24 -10.14 -13.30
N THR A 548 1.42 -9.70 -12.36
CA THR A 548 0.87 -10.55 -11.29
C THR A 548 0.21 -11.85 -11.80
N PRO A 549 -0.57 -11.88 -12.90
CA PRO A 549 -1.20 -13.11 -13.36
C PRO A 549 -0.24 -14.17 -13.93
N PHE A 550 1.02 -13.83 -14.25
CA PHE A 550 2.05 -14.81 -14.60
C PHE A 550 2.48 -15.66 -13.41
N MET A 551 2.25 -15.16 -12.18
CA MET A 551 2.48 -15.95 -10.97
C MET A 551 1.43 -17.05 -10.87
N SER A 552 1.87 -18.26 -10.55
CA SER A 552 0.97 -19.43 -10.44
C SER A 552 0.14 -19.35 -9.18
N CYS A 553 -1.15 -19.02 -9.29
CA CYS A 553 -2.07 -19.04 -8.16
C CYS A 553 -2.49 -20.47 -7.76
N SER A 554 -3.03 -20.64 -6.56
CA SER A 554 -3.47 -21.92 -6.01
C SER A 554 -4.50 -22.67 -6.88
N ALA A 555 -5.39 -21.94 -7.56
CA ALA A 555 -6.40 -22.51 -8.45
C ALA A 555 -5.81 -23.21 -9.70
N LYS A 556 -4.53 -22.99 -10.03
CA LYS A 556 -3.83 -23.69 -11.10
C LYS A 556 -3.26 -25.05 -10.64
N LEU A 557 -3.09 -25.28 -9.32
CA LEU A 557 -2.51 -26.52 -8.78
C LEU A 557 -3.27 -27.77 -9.17
N PRO A 558 -4.62 -27.86 -9.14
CA PRO A 558 -5.36 -29.03 -9.59
C PRO A 558 -5.07 -29.39 -11.04
N ILE A 559 -4.90 -28.39 -11.93
CA ILE A 559 -4.54 -28.61 -13.34
C ILE A 559 -3.15 -29.26 -13.41
N TYR A 560 -2.17 -28.69 -12.70
CA TYR A 560 -0.79 -29.24 -12.70
C TYR A 560 -0.76 -30.66 -12.16
N SER A 561 -1.50 -30.93 -11.10
CA SER A 561 -1.61 -32.26 -10.47
C SER A 561 -2.22 -33.27 -11.44
N LEU A 562 -3.34 -32.94 -12.10
CA LEU A 562 -3.98 -33.81 -13.09
C LEU A 562 -3.01 -34.19 -14.23
N PHE A 563 -2.38 -33.19 -14.83
CA PHE A 563 -1.48 -33.42 -15.96
C PHE A 563 -0.20 -34.14 -15.54
N ALA A 564 0.38 -33.76 -14.39
CA ALA A 564 1.58 -34.42 -13.87
C ALA A 564 1.33 -35.88 -13.55
N ALA A 565 0.21 -36.20 -12.93
CA ALA A 565 -0.18 -37.58 -12.62
C ALA A 565 -0.50 -38.40 -13.88
N ALA A 566 -1.18 -37.78 -14.86
CA ALA A 566 -1.62 -38.47 -16.07
C ALA A 566 -0.47 -38.72 -17.08
N PHE A 567 0.41 -37.74 -17.27
CA PHE A 567 1.42 -37.79 -18.35
C PHE A 567 2.87 -37.91 -17.86
N PHE A 568 3.16 -37.51 -16.62
CA PHE A 568 4.52 -37.47 -16.06
C PHE A 568 4.63 -38.06 -14.65
N PRO A 569 4.09 -39.29 -14.37
CA PRO A 569 3.95 -39.81 -13.02
C PRO A 569 5.29 -39.97 -12.28
N ARG A 570 6.39 -40.28 -12.99
CA ARG A 570 7.73 -40.41 -12.39
C ARG A 570 8.40 -39.08 -12.09
N GLN A 571 7.97 -37.98 -12.70
CA GLN A 571 8.59 -36.67 -12.61
C GLN A 571 7.58 -35.57 -12.18
N ALA A 572 6.45 -35.98 -11.61
CA ALA A 572 5.35 -35.07 -11.28
C ALA A 572 5.79 -33.83 -10.45
N ALA A 573 6.59 -34.06 -9.40
CA ALA A 573 7.10 -32.98 -8.55
C ALA A 573 8.01 -32.01 -9.34
N LEU A 574 8.88 -32.55 -10.20
CA LEU A 574 9.80 -31.76 -11.01
C LEU A 574 9.04 -30.93 -12.06
N VAL A 575 8.01 -31.50 -12.68
CA VAL A 575 7.13 -30.78 -13.63
C VAL A 575 6.40 -29.64 -12.93
N MET A 576 5.82 -29.87 -11.73
CA MET A 576 5.14 -28.82 -10.98
C MET A 576 6.08 -27.68 -10.59
N VAL A 577 7.26 -27.98 -10.06
CA VAL A 577 8.28 -26.97 -9.74
C VAL A 577 8.73 -26.24 -11.01
N GLY A 578 8.96 -26.96 -12.11
CA GLY A 578 9.32 -26.39 -13.39
C GLY A 578 8.30 -25.40 -13.93
N LEU A 579 6.99 -25.67 -13.77
CA LEU A 579 5.92 -24.75 -14.16
C LEU A 579 5.92 -23.46 -13.34
N TYR A 580 6.17 -23.53 -12.04
CA TYR A 580 6.31 -22.32 -11.22
C TYR A 580 7.48 -21.45 -11.70
N PHE A 581 8.64 -22.06 -11.96
CA PHE A 581 9.80 -21.35 -12.48
C PHE A 581 9.56 -20.81 -13.91
N LEU A 582 8.87 -21.56 -14.76
CA LEU A 582 8.50 -21.11 -16.10
C LEU A 582 7.60 -19.87 -16.03
N GLY A 583 6.60 -19.85 -15.17
CA GLY A 583 5.74 -18.68 -14.96
C GLY A 583 6.54 -17.45 -14.54
N ILE A 584 7.47 -17.59 -13.59
CA ILE A 584 8.37 -16.53 -13.15
C ILE A 584 9.25 -16.03 -14.30
N LEU A 585 9.88 -16.94 -15.06
CA LEU A 585 10.77 -16.60 -16.17
C LEU A 585 10.03 -15.84 -17.29
N VAL A 586 8.84 -16.30 -17.66
CA VAL A 586 8.00 -15.61 -18.64
C VAL A 586 7.57 -14.24 -18.11
N GLY A 587 7.21 -14.14 -16.83
CA GLY A 587 6.89 -12.88 -16.17
C GLY A 587 8.07 -11.89 -16.17
N VAL A 588 9.29 -12.36 -15.89
CA VAL A 588 10.53 -11.55 -15.97
C VAL A 588 10.80 -11.11 -17.42
N GLY A 589 10.67 -12.02 -18.40
CA GLY A 589 10.82 -11.69 -19.83
C GLY A 589 9.81 -10.62 -20.27
N MET A 590 8.55 -10.76 -19.85
CA MET A 590 7.50 -9.77 -20.12
C MET A 590 7.80 -8.44 -19.43
N ALA A 591 8.32 -8.45 -18.20
CA ALA A 591 8.70 -7.23 -17.49
C ALA A 591 9.80 -6.46 -18.25
N ILE A 592 10.82 -7.15 -18.74
CA ILE A 592 11.90 -6.55 -19.55
C ILE A 592 11.33 -5.97 -20.86
N LEU A 593 10.44 -6.69 -21.52
CA LEU A 593 9.78 -6.24 -22.75
C LEU A 593 8.95 -4.97 -22.49
N LEU A 594 8.12 -4.97 -21.45
CA LEU A 594 7.26 -3.84 -21.08
C LEU A 594 8.09 -2.62 -20.65
N LYS A 595 9.20 -2.82 -19.94
CA LYS A 595 10.14 -1.76 -19.56
C LYS A 595 10.72 -1.06 -20.81
N GLY A 596 11.07 -1.84 -21.83
CA GLY A 596 11.68 -1.31 -23.06
C GLY A 596 10.68 -0.63 -24.01
N THR A 597 9.39 -1.00 -23.96
CA THR A 597 8.37 -0.59 -24.93
C THR A 597 7.35 0.41 -24.36
N VAL A 598 6.53 -0.04 -23.42
CA VAL A 598 5.35 0.69 -22.91
C VAL A 598 5.69 1.56 -21.71
N PHE A 599 6.45 1.01 -20.76
CA PHE A 599 6.77 1.66 -19.48
C PHE A 599 8.22 2.14 -19.46
N LYS A 600 8.57 3.04 -20.37
CA LYS A 600 9.90 3.66 -20.41
C LYS A 600 10.15 4.51 -19.15
N GLY A 601 11.41 4.61 -18.73
CA GLY A 601 11.84 5.35 -17.56
C GLY A 601 12.31 4.43 -16.41
N GLU A 602 12.86 5.05 -15.37
CA GLU A 602 13.35 4.33 -14.19
C GLU A 602 12.24 4.05 -13.18
N ALA A 603 12.45 3.02 -12.35
CA ALA A 603 11.59 2.75 -11.21
C ALA A 603 11.68 3.92 -10.22
N VAL A 604 10.55 4.24 -9.57
CA VAL A 604 10.51 5.31 -8.55
C VAL A 604 11.60 5.09 -7.51
N PRO A 605 12.29 6.16 -7.08
CA PRO A 605 13.29 6.07 -6.02
C PRO A 605 12.77 5.35 -4.78
N PHE A 606 13.62 4.51 -4.20
CA PHE A 606 13.27 3.72 -3.03
C PHE A 606 13.79 4.43 -1.77
N VAL A 607 12.98 5.35 -1.28
CA VAL A 607 13.22 6.01 0.02
C VAL A 607 12.13 5.50 0.95
N MET A 608 12.51 4.77 2.00
CA MET A 608 11.56 4.13 2.90
C MET A 608 12.12 4.06 4.32
N GLU A 609 11.26 4.31 5.29
CA GLU A 609 11.55 4.02 6.69
C GLU A 609 11.39 2.52 6.98
N LEU A 610 12.25 1.98 7.81
CA LEU A 610 12.12 0.63 8.35
C LEU A 610 11.49 0.72 9.75
N PRO A 611 10.16 0.49 9.89
CA PRO A 611 9.49 0.59 11.17
C PRO A 611 9.98 -0.47 12.16
N ASN A 612 9.92 -0.20 13.46
CA ASN A 612 10.19 -1.21 14.48
C ASN A 612 9.19 -2.36 14.40
N TYR A 613 9.63 -3.60 14.71
CA TYR A 613 8.74 -4.75 14.76
C TYR A 613 7.75 -4.61 15.90
N ARG A 614 6.45 -4.61 15.55
CA ARG A 614 5.35 -4.56 16.49
C ARG A 614 4.35 -5.68 16.21
N LEU A 615 3.73 -6.22 17.25
CA LEU A 615 2.64 -7.17 17.08
C LEU A 615 1.34 -6.40 16.86
N PRO A 616 0.57 -6.74 15.83
CA PRO A 616 -0.71 -6.08 15.56
C PRO A 616 -1.75 -6.42 16.62
N GLY A 617 -2.68 -5.50 16.87
CA GLY A 617 -3.82 -5.74 17.74
C GLY A 617 -4.79 -6.74 17.12
N LEU A 618 -5.17 -7.78 17.87
CA LEU A 618 -6.09 -8.84 17.38
C LEU A 618 -7.41 -8.29 16.85
N LYS A 619 -7.95 -7.24 17.47
CA LYS A 619 -9.19 -6.60 17.03
C LYS A 619 -9.05 -5.97 15.64
N ASN A 620 -7.94 -5.29 15.38
CA ASN A 620 -7.68 -4.66 14.08
C ASN A 620 -7.52 -5.70 12.98
N VAL A 621 -6.78 -6.79 13.27
CA VAL A 621 -6.63 -7.92 12.34
C VAL A 621 -7.98 -8.54 12.03
N ALA A 622 -8.81 -8.82 13.04
CA ALA A 622 -10.15 -9.39 12.84
C ALA A 622 -11.05 -8.48 11.99
N GLN A 623 -11.02 -7.18 12.23
CA GLN A 623 -11.79 -6.21 11.44
C GLN A 623 -11.32 -6.17 9.99
N LEU A 624 -10.01 -6.13 9.75
CA LEU A 624 -9.44 -6.16 8.40
C LEU A 624 -9.80 -7.45 7.65
N LEU A 625 -9.75 -8.60 8.34
CA LEU A 625 -10.15 -9.87 7.76
C LEU A 625 -11.64 -9.89 7.38
N TRP A 626 -12.50 -9.33 8.23
CA TRP A 626 -13.92 -9.21 7.93
C TRP A 626 -14.18 -8.30 6.71
N GLU A 627 -13.51 -7.16 6.61
CA GLU A 627 -13.60 -6.27 5.45
C GLU A 627 -13.18 -7.00 4.16
N LYS A 628 -12.07 -7.74 4.19
CA LYS A 628 -11.59 -8.52 3.03
C LYS A 628 -12.51 -9.68 2.66
N ALA A 629 -13.04 -10.38 3.66
CA ALA A 629 -14.01 -11.46 3.44
C ALA A 629 -15.31 -10.93 2.83
N ARG A 630 -15.82 -9.81 3.34
CA ARG A 630 -17.02 -9.15 2.81
C ARG A 630 -16.81 -8.68 1.37
N ASP A 631 -15.70 -8.02 1.08
CA ASP A 631 -15.33 -7.58 -0.29
C ASP A 631 -15.29 -8.76 -1.27
N PHE A 632 -14.76 -9.91 -0.83
CA PHE A 632 -14.73 -11.12 -1.66
C PHE A 632 -16.15 -11.69 -1.88
N LEU A 633 -16.96 -11.76 -0.83
CA LEU A 633 -18.35 -12.25 -0.92
C LEU A 633 -19.19 -11.38 -1.86
N GLU A 634 -19.15 -10.06 -1.73
CA GLU A 634 -19.88 -9.13 -2.61
C GLU A 634 -19.50 -9.34 -4.08
N ARG A 635 -18.22 -9.59 -4.38
CA ARG A 635 -17.75 -9.87 -5.75
C ARG A 635 -18.15 -11.26 -6.23
N ALA A 636 -18.06 -12.25 -5.35
CA ALA A 636 -18.49 -13.60 -5.69
C ALA A 636 -19.97 -13.62 -6.08
N PHE A 637 -20.82 -12.96 -5.32
CA PHE A 637 -22.25 -12.89 -5.61
C PHE A 637 -22.59 -12.03 -6.84
N THR A 638 -21.85 -10.97 -7.16
CA THR A 638 -22.20 -10.11 -8.29
C THR A 638 -21.64 -10.63 -9.63
N VAL A 639 -20.35 -10.85 -9.71
CA VAL A 639 -19.69 -11.17 -11.00
C VAL A 639 -19.74 -12.67 -11.28
N ILE A 640 -19.41 -13.50 -10.29
CA ILE A 640 -19.28 -14.94 -10.50
C ILE A 640 -20.65 -15.59 -10.65
N PHE A 641 -21.64 -15.17 -9.85
CA PHE A 641 -23.00 -15.67 -9.94
C PHE A 641 -23.61 -15.47 -11.34
N ILE A 642 -23.53 -14.25 -11.87
CA ILE A 642 -24.05 -13.96 -13.22
C ILE A 642 -23.31 -14.79 -14.27
N ALA A 643 -22.00 -14.86 -14.15
CA ALA A 643 -21.18 -15.59 -15.09
C ALA A 643 -21.43 -17.10 -15.05
N THR A 644 -21.71 -17.68 -13.87
CA THR A 644 -22.06 -19.11 -13.72
C THR A 644 -23.39 -19.43 -14.39
N ILE A 645 -24.41 -18.57 -14.23
CA ILE A 645 -25.70 -18.73 -14.92
C ILE A 645 -25.51 -18.69 -16.44
N VAL A 646 -24.69 -17.74 -16.94
CA VAL A 646 -24.44 -17.65 -18.39
C VAL A 646 -23.76 -18.91 -18.92
N ILE A 647 -22.74 -19.43 -18.23
CA ILE A 647 -22.06 -20.66 -18.65
C ILE A 647 -22.98 -21.87 -18.55
N TRP A 648 -23.76 -22.00 -17.45
CA TRP A 648 -24.74 -23.06 -17.34
C TRP A 648 -25.73 -23.04 -18.52
N PHE A 649 -26.23 -21.85 -18.89
CA PHE A 649 -27.10 -21.68 -20.05
C PHE A 649 -26.41 -22.14 -21.34
N LEU A 650 -25.18 -21.70 -21.59
CA LEU A 650 -24.41 -22.08 -22.78
C LEU A 650 -24.08 -23.58 -22.85
N GLN A 651 -23.95 -24.24 -21.69
CA GLN A 651 -23.68 -25.68 -21.62
C GLN A 651 -24.91 -26.57 -21.85
N ASN A 652 -26.07 -26.10 -21.39
CA ASN A 652 -27.28 -26.94 -21.34
C ASN A 652 -28.27 -26.67 -22.48
N PHE A 653 -28.06 -25.61 -23.29
CA PHE A 653 -28.95 -25.27 -24.40
C PHE A 653 -28.26 -25.39 -25.75
N ASP A 654 -29.04 -25.84 -26.78
CA ASP A 654 -28.63 -25.82 -28.18
C ASP A 654 -28.94 -24.45 -28.84
N LEU A 655 -28.57 -24.24 -30.13
CA LEU A 655 -28.87 -23.02 -30.88
C LEU A 655 -30.39 -22.76 -31.07
N ARG A 656 -31.24 -23.77 -30.85
CA ARG A 656 -32.69 -23.65 -30.92
C ARG A 656 -33.34 -23.40 -29.57
N LEU A 657 -32.51 -23.11 -28.53
CA LEU A 657 -32.93 -22.89 -27.15
C LEU A 657 -33.69 -24.11 -26.56
N ARG A 658 -33.31 -25.33 -26.95
CA ARG A 658 -33.81 -26.55 -26.35
C ARG A 658 -32.77 -27.11 -25.40
N LEU A 659 -33.23 -27.67 -24.28
CA LEU A 659 -32.35 -28.35 -23.33
C LEU A 659 -31.74 -29.57 -24.05
N THR A 660 -30.41 -29.69 -24.03
CA THR A 660 -29.72 -30.79 -24.65
C THR A 660 -29.05 -31.65 -23.57
N SER A 661 -29.18 -32.99 -23.77
CA SER A 661 -28.43 -33.98 -22.97
C SER A 661 -27.08 -34.34 -23.58
N ASP A 662 -26.82 -33.93 -24.82
CA ASP A 662 -25.55 -34.19 -25.52
C ASP A 662 -24.66 -32.94 -25.46
N PRO A 663 -23.52 -32.97 -24.74
CA PRO A 663 -22.59 -31.85 -24.65
C PRO A 663 -22.10 -31.30 -25.99
N GLN A 664 -22.05 -32.12 -27.06
CA GLN A 664 -21.58 -31.69 -28.38
C GLN A 664 -22.50 -30.70 -29.08
N THR A 665 -23.80 -30.78 -28.80
CA THR A 665 -24.83 -29.92 -29.43
C THR A 665 -25.04 -28.63 -28.69
N SER A 666 -24.39 -28.43 -27.53
CA SER A 666 -24.51 -27.23 -26.73
C SER A 666 -23.91 -26.01 -27.43
N ILE A 667 -24.48 -24.84 -27.13
CA ILE A 667 -23.95 -23.55 -27.63
C ILE A 667 -22.48 -23.37 -27.28
N LEU A 668 -22.07 -23.78 -26.07
CA LEU A 668 -20.70 -23.70 -25.63
C LEU A 668 -19.76 -24.57 -26.44
N ALA A 669 -20.15 -25.81 -26.76
CA ALA A 669 -19.38 -26.71 -27.61
C ALA A 669 -19.21 -26.19 -29.04
N LEU A 670 -20.26 -25.57 -29.59
CA LEU A 670 -20.18 -24.95 -30.93
C LEU A 670 -19.23 -23.74 -30.94
N LEU A 671 -19.29 -22.88 -29.94
CA LEU A 671 -18.33 -21.76 -29.77
C LEU A 671 -16.91 -22.28 -29.61
N ALA A 672 -16.72 -23.31 -28.79
CA ALA A 672 -15.42 -23.97 -28.59
C ALA A 672 -14.89 -24.62 -29.87
N GLY A 673 -15.78 -25.26 -30.64
CA GLY A 673 -15.43 -25.82 -31.96
C GLY A 673 -14.97 -24.76 -32.95
N GLY A 674 -15.56 -23.55 -32.92
CA GLY A 674 -15.11 -22.41 -33.72
C GLY A 674 -13.73 -21.87 -33.32
N ILE A 675 -13.34 -22.02 -32.07
CA ILE A 675 -12.04 -21.58 -31.54
C ILE A 675 -10.98 -22.70 -31.67
N ALA A 676 -11.37 -23.96 -31.67
CA ALA A 676 -10.48 -25.12 -31.70
C ALA A 676 -9.40 -25.08 -32.82
N PRO A 677 -9.67 -24.58 -34.04
CA PRO A 677 -8.64 -24.47 -35.09
C PRO A 677 -7.47 -23.55 -34.70
N LEU A 678 -7.68 -22.57 -33.83
CA LEU A 678 -6.62 -21.70 -33.30
C LEU A 678 -5.58 -22.48 -32.49
N PHE A 679 -5.98 -23.58 -31.87
CA PHE A 679 -5.12 -24.46 -31.06
C PHE A 679 -4.54 -25.66 -31.85
N ALA A 680 -4.97 -25.87 -33.09
CA ALA A 680 -4.44 -26.93 -33.93
C ALA A 680 -2.91 -26.83 -34.15
N PRO A 681 -2.32 -25.64 -34.38
CA PRO A 681 -0.86 -25.50 -34.46
C PRO A 681 -0.14 -25.86 -33.14
N LEU A 682 -0.84 -25.83 -32.01
CA LEU A 682 -0.30 -26.19 -30.70
C LEU A 682 -0.41 -27.68 -30.38
N GLY A 683 -1.17 -28.45 -31.19
CA GLY A 683 -1.36 -29.88 -31.05
C GLY A 683 -2.57 -30.34 -30.26
N PHE A 684 -3.41 -29.43 -29.79
CA PHE A 684 -4.61 -29.71 -29.01
C PHE A 684 -5.87 -28.99 -29.53
N GLY A 685 -6.07 -29.03 -30.86
CA GLY A 685 -7.24 -28.44 -31.55
C GLY A 685 -8.54 -29.24 -31.39
N ASP A 686 -8.82 -29.80 -30.22
CA ASP A 686 -10.05 -30.53 -29.87
C ASP A 686 -11.07 -29.59 -29.25
N TRP A 687 -12.36 -29.66 -29.68
CA TRP A 687 -13.42 -28.86 -29.11
C TRP A 687 -13.62 -29.08 -27.59
N ARG A 688 -13.39 -30.28 -27.08
CA ARG A 688 -13.46 -30.62 -25.66
C ARG A 688 -12.44 -29.86 -24.84
N VAL A 689 -11.20 -29.80 -25.35
CA VAL A 689 -10.13 -29.01 -24.71
C VAL A 689 -10.46 -27.53 -24.79
N SER A 690 -10.95 -27.05 -25.93
CA SER A 690 -11.36 -25.64 -26.07
C SER A 690 -12.50 -25.26 -25.13
N THR A 691 -13.49 -26.16 -24.94
CA THR A 691 -14.58 -25.99 -23.94
C THR A 691 -14.01 -25.87 -22.53
N ALA A 692 -13.08 -26.74 -22.15
CA ALA A 692 -12.43 -26.68 -20.84
C ALA A 692 -11.61 -25.39 -20.65
N LEU A 693 -10.99 -24.85 -21.68
CA LEU A 693 -10.29 -23.57 -21.60
C LEU A 693 -11.23 -22.39 -21.44
N ILE A 694 -12.43 -22.42 -22.07
CA ILE A 694 -13.45 -21.38 -21.89
C ILE A 694 -14.03 -21.44 -20.46
N THR A 695 -14.38 -22.62 -19.95
CA THR A 695 -14.87 -22.77 -18.56
C THR A 695 -13.79 -22.39 -17.56
N GLY A 696 -12.52 -22.69 -17.84
CA GLY A 696 -11.38 -22.28 -17.04
C GLY A 696 -11.10 -20.76 -17.01
N PHE A 697 -11.73 -19.98 -17.89
CA PHE A 697 -11.77 -18.52 -17.77
C PHE A 697 -12.67 -18.07 -16.61
N MET A 698 -13.72 -18.82 -16.33
CA MET A 698 -14.58 -18.55 -15.16
C MET A 698 -13.84 -18.81 -13.86
N ALA A 699 -13.41 -20.05 -13.69
CA ALA A 699 -12.64 -20.53 -12.56
C ALA A 699 -11.62 -21.56 -13.05
N LYS A 700 -10.35 -21.40 -12.70
CA LYS A 700 -9.27 -22.23 -13.23
C LYS A 700 -9.43 -23.73 -12.95
N GLU A 701 -9.95 -24.08 -11.79
CA GLU A 701 -10.25 -25.44 -11.38
C GLU A 701 -11.29 -26.12 -12.28
N SER A 702 -12.20 -25.36 -12.90
CA SER A 702 -13.21 -25.89 -13.81
C SER A 702 -12.62 -26.55 -15.06
N VAL A 703 -11.36 -26.25 -15.43
CA VAL A 703 -10.66 -26.98 -16.50
C VAL A 703 -10.61 -28.48 -16.22
N VAL A 704 -10.26 -28.84 -14.97
CA VAL A 704 -10.12 -30.25 -14.57
C VAL A 704 -11.48 -30.96 -14.62
N SER A 705 -12.50 -30.36 -14.02
CA SER A 705 -13.85 -30.93 -14.01
C SER A 705 -14.40 -31.11 -15.43
N THR A 706 -14.28 -30.07 -16.27
CA THR A 706 -14.77 -30.11 -17.65
C THR A 706 -14.03 -31.15 -18.47
N LEU A 707 -12.70 -31.25 -18.39
CA LEU A 707 -11.92 -32.30 -19.07
C LEU A 707 -12.35 -33.68 -18.61
N THR A 708 -12.51 -33.90 -17.31
CA THR A 708 -12.93 -35.21 -16.76
C THR A 708 -14.32 -35.60 -17.24
N ILE A 709 -15.27 -34.66 -17.29
CA ILE A 709 -16.63 -34.91 -17.76
C ILE A 709 -16.65 -35.20 -19.26
N LEU A 710 -15.99 -34.37 -20.08
CA LEU A 710 -16.05 -34.50 -21.55
C LEU A 710 -15.25 -35.68 -22.11
N PHE A 711 -14.22 -36.15 -21.39
CA PHE A 711 -13.49 -37.37 -21.75
C PHE A 711 -13.99 -38.62 -20.99
N GLY A 712 -14.89 -38.46 -20.04
CA GLY A 712 -15.50 -39.56 -19.25
C GLY A 712 -14.68 -40.01 -18.06
N SER A 713 -13.36 -39.83 -18.07
CA SER A 713 -12.46 -40.09 -16.93
C SER A 713 -11.08 -39.48 -17.15
N SER A 714 -10.31 -39.32 -16.09
CA SER A 714 -8.90 -38.88 -16.17
C SER A 714 -8.01 -39.86 -16.94
N ALA A 715 -8.31 -41.16 -16.89
CA ALA A 715 -7.61 -42.17 -17.67
C ALA A 715 -7.92 -42.07 -19.17
N ALA A 716 -9.18 -41.85 -19.55
CA ALA A 716 -9.56 -41.62 -20.94
C ALA A 716 -8.96 -40.33 -21.51
N PHE A 717 -8.87 -39.27 -20.70
CA PHE A 717 -8.16 -38.04 -21.03
C PHE A 717 -6.66 -38.29 -21.27
N ALA A 718 -6.01 -39.07 -20.41
CA ALA A 718 -4.60 -39.45 -20.58
C ALA A 718 -4.36 -40.32 -21.81
N ALA A 719 -5.32 -41.13 -22.24
CA ALA A 719 -5.25 -41.94 -23.47
C ALA A 719 -5.50 -41.13 -24.75
N ALA A 720 -6.27 -40.04 -24.67
CA ALA A 720 -6.64 -39.21 -25.80
C ALA A 720 -5.56 -38.22 -26.26
N LEU A 721 -4.59 -37.89 -25.41
CA LEU A 721 -3.51 -36.96 -25.70
C LEU A 721 -2.14 -37.64 -25.51
N THR A 722 -1.21 -37.31 -26.36
CA THR A 722 0.18 -37.72 -26.17
C THR A 722 0.90 -36.76 -25.21
N PRO A 723 1.99 -37.16 -24.51
CA PRO A 723 2.79 -36.24 -23.69
C PRO A 723 3.29 -35.00 -24.48
N ALA A 724 3.56 -35.18 -25.77
CA ALA A 724 3.97 -34.07 -26.67
C ALA A 724 2.84 -33.07 -26.96
N GLN A 725 1.58 -33.43 -26.78
CA GLN A 725 0.42 -32.56 -26.88
C GLN A 725 0.00 -32.01 -25.50
N ALA A 726 0.19 -32.81 -24.46
CA ALA A 726 -0.16 -32.44 -23.09
C ALA A 726 0.75 -31.32 -22.53
N ALA A 727 2.04 -31.34 -22.84
CA ALA A 727 2.98 -30.33 -22.32
C ALA A 727 2.71 -28.92 -22.88
N PRO A 728 2.49 -28.68 -24.18
CA PRO A 728 2.05 -27.37 -24.69
C PRO A 728 0.72 -26.92 -24.09
N LEU A 729 -0.25 -27.82 -23.91
CA LEU A 729 -1.52 -27.50 -23.29
C LEU A 729 -1.34 -27.08 -21.82
N LEU A 730 -0.46 -27.75 -21.09
CA LEU A 730 -0.13 -27.42 -19.71
C LEU A 730 0.54 -26.03 -19.60
N VAL A 731 1.47 -25.71 -20.51
CA VAL A 731 2.09 -24.38 -20.61
C VAL A 731 1.04 -23.30 -20.97
N PHE A 732 0.12 -23.62 -21.87
CA PHE A 732 -0.97 -22.71 -22.20
C PHE A 732 -1.86 -22.46 -20.97
N CYS A 733 -2.28 -23.50 -20.26
CA CYS A 733 -3.07 -23.40 -19.03
C CYS A 733 -2.36 -22.59 -17.92
N LEU A 734 -1.03 -22.67 -17.85
CA LEU A 734 -0.23 -21.86 -16.93
C LEU A 734 -0.36 -20.36 -17.23
N LEU A 735 -0.25 -19.96 -18.50
CA LEU A 735 0.01 -18.56 -18.89
C LEU A 735 -1.23 -17.82 -19.42
N TYR A 736 -2.28 -18.52 -19.90
CA TYR A 736 -3.44 -17.85 -20.47
C TYR A 736 -4.22 -17.05 -19.43
N THR A 737 -5.15 -16.21 -19.91
CA THR A 737 -5.91 -15.25 -19.13
C THR A 737 -6.29 -15.74 -17.72
N PRO A 738 -6.20 -14.90 -16.68
CA PRO A 738 -6.64 -15.27 -15.34
C PRO A 738 -8.16 -15.44 -15.30
N CYS A 739 -8.69 -15.89 -14.14
CA CYS A 739 -10.12 -16.04 -13.93
C CYS A 739 -10.87 -14.70 -14.04
N ILE A 740 -12.18 -14.76 -14.32
CA ILE A 740 -13.03 -13.58 -14.53
C ILE A 740 -12.98 -12.62 -13.32
N ALA A 741 -12.86 -13.15 -12.09
CA ALA A 741 -12.73 -12.34 -10.89
C ALA A 741 -11.45 -11.49 -10.89
N ALA A 742 -10.34 -12.03 -11.39
CA ALA A 742 -9.09 -11.29 -11.53
C ALA A 742 -9.19 -10.21 -12.62
N VAL A 743 -9.82 -10.53 -13.77
CA VAL A 743 -10.08 -9.54 -14.84
C VAL A 743 -10.98 -8.40 -14.34
N ALA A 744 -12.04 -8.73 -13.59
CA ALA A 744 -12.91 -7.74 -12.96
C ALA A 744 -12.16 -6.84 -11.97
N SER A 745 -11.22 -7.41 -11.18
CA SER A 745 -10.37 -6.65 -10.28
C SER A 745 -9.44 -5.69 -11.05
N VAL A 746 -8.81 -6.14 -12.14
CA VAL A 746 -7.99 -5.28 -13.00
C VAL A 746 -8.84 -4.17 -13.65
N LYS A 747 -10.06 -4.50 -14.11
CA LYS A 747 -10.99 -3.49 -14.65
C LYS A 747 -11.31 -2.41 -13.63
N ARG A 748 -11.49 -2.78 -12.35
CA ARG A 748 -11.75 -1.82 -11.26
C ARG A 748 -10.53 -0.95 -10.95
N GLU A 749 -9.32 -1.54 -11.00
CA GLU A 749 -8.08 -0.83 -10.63
C GLU A 749 -7.52 0.05 -11.76
N LEU A 750 -7.61 -0.39 -13.01
CA LEU A 750 -6.98 0.27 -14.16
C LEU A 750 -7.96 0.66 -15.28
N GLY A 751 -9.23 0.25 -15.16
CA GLY A 751 -10.24 0.47 -16.20
C GLY A 751 -10.32 -0.64 -17.25
N GLY A 752 -11.39 -0.61 -18.06
CA GLY A 752 -11.71 -1.67 -19.05
C GLY A 752 -10.65 -1.84 -20.15
N LYS A 753 -10.02 -0.75 -20.57
CA LYS A 753 -8.96 -0.77 -21.61
C LYS A 753 -7.75 -1.60 -21.16
N TRP A 754 -7.26 -1.40 -19.93
CA TRP A 754 -6.12 -2.16 -19.42
C TRP A 754 -6.46 -3.61 -19.10
N ALA A 755 -7.70 -3.89 -18.66
CA ALA A 755 -8.16 -5.25 -18.48
C ALA A 755 -8.18 -6.03 -19.80
N ALA A 756 -8.66 -5.42 -20.89
CA ALA A 756 -8.65 -6.03 -22.24
C ALA A 756 -7.21 -6.24 -22.75
N ILE A 757 -6.33 -5.26 -22.57
CA ILE A 757 -4.90 -5.36 -22.92
C ILE A 757 -4.25 -6.52 -22.15
N MET A 758 -4.53 -6.68 -20.86
CA MET A 758 -4.00 -7.76 -20.04
C MET A 758 -4.43 -9.12 -20.56
N VAL A 759 -5.74 -9.31 -20.84
CA VAL A 759 -6.29 -10.58 -21.35
C VAL A 759 -5.64 -10.94 -22.69
N LEU A 760 -5.58 -9.98 -23.63
CA LEU A 760 -4.97 -10.17 -24.94
C LEU A 760 -3.48 -10.52 -24.81
N ASN A 761 -2.73 -9.76 -24.04
CA ASN A 761 -1.30 -9.99 -23.82
C ASN A 761 -1.03 -11.40 -23.26
N GLN A 762 -1.83 -11.85 -22.28
CA GLN A 762 -1.66 -13.17 -21.69
C GLN A 762 -2.03 -14.31 -22.66
N CYS A 763 -3.14 -14.16 -23.40
CA CYS A 763 -3.52 -15.16 -24.41
C CYS A 763 -2.46 -15.29 -25.51
N VAL A 764 -1.92 -14.17 -26.00
CA VAL A 764 -0.85 -14.17 -27.02
C VAL A 764 0.43 -14.78 -26.45
N THR A 765 0.83 -14.39 -25.25
CA THR A 765 2.04 -14.94 -24.60
C THR A 765 1.90 -16.45 -24.36
N ALA A 766 0.73 -16.90 -23.86
CA ALA A 766 0.45 -18.31 -23.64
C ALA A 766 0.52 -19.11 -24.94
N TRP A 767 -0.05 -18.58 -26.03
CA TRP A 767 -0.04 -19.21 -27.34
C TRP A 767 1.38 -19.34 -27.90
N LEU A 768 2.18 -18.27 -27.82
CA LEU A 768 3.57 -18.27 -28.27
C LEU A 768 4.44 -19.23 -27.45
N CYS A 769 4.33 -19.22 -26.12
CA CYS A 769 5.09 -20.13 -25.27
C CYS A 769 4.70 -21.60 -25.48
N ALA A 770 3.40 -21.90 -25.68
CA ALA A 770 2.93 -23.24 -26.02
C ALA A 770 3.44 -23.69 -27.38
N LEU A 771 3.47 -22.79 -28.37
CA LEU A 771 4.04 -23.10 -29.68
C LEU A 771 5.54 -23.43 -29.62
N VAL A 772 6.30 -22.61 -28.88
CA VAL A 772 7.73 -22.87 -28.65
C VAL A 772 7.94 -24.22 -27.97
N MET A 773 7.16 -24.52 -26.92
CA MET A 773 7.23 -25.83 -26.24
C MET A 773 6.96 -26.98 -27.22
N ARG A 774 5.96 -26.85 -28.08
CA ARG A 774 5.65 -27.87 -29.08
C ARG A 774 6.79 -28.05 -30.09
N LEU A 775 7.35 -26.94 -30.60
CA LEU A 775 8.47 -27.00 -31.56
C LEU A 775 9.70 -27.67 -30.94
N ILE A 776 10.00 -27.39 -29.68
CA ILE A 776 11.09 -28.07 -28.95
C ILE A 776 10.82 -29.57 -28.85
N LEU A 777 9.60 -29.99 -28.51
CA LEU A 777 9.24 -31.40 -28.36
C LEU A 777 9.16 -32.16 -29.71
N LEU A 778 8.95 -31.45 -30.81
CA LEU A 778 9.00 -32.04 -32.17
C LEU A 778 10.44 -32.15 -32.73
N ALA A 779 11.38 -31.36 -32.16
CA ALA A 779 12.78 -31.38 -32.56
C ALA A 779 13.62 -32.40 -31.76
N ILE A 780 13.13 -32.82 -30.59
CA ILE A 780 13.72 -33.88 -29.76
C ILE A 780 13.12 -35.24 -30.11
#